data_2e477285c2e76372efb66b3c0177646a
#
_entry.id   2e477285c2e76372efb66b3c0177646a
#
_cell.length_a   1.000
_cell.length_b   1.000
_cell.length_c   1.000
_cell.angle_alpha   90.00
_cell.angle_beta   90.00
_cell.angle_gamma   90.00
#
_symmetry.space_group_name_H-M   'P 1'
#
loop_
_entity.id
_entity.type
_entity.pdbx_description
1 polymer ?
#
loop_
_entity_poly.entity_id
_entity_poly.type
_entity_poly.pdbx_seq_one_letter_code
_entity_poly.pdbx_strand_id
1 'polypeptide(L)'
;MWLPILIEQQILPEMKQAGCKLTAEQIYSVNKASLKDAVVRIGSGCSGGFLSNQGLVITNHHCVQYFINQASNVANNYLEKGFWAYSQGEELVIKGLSVSVLLEMRDVSQLILRKGDDTLSFTELQKEQDKRIKKIIETVQLEQPKIECSVEAFWGGNQYFLFISRTYTDIRFVGFPPVNMGAFGGDTDNWEWPRHSADFALLRVYADSSGLPKSYAATNIPLQPRKSLTIDANGVKKGDFTMVMGYPASTNNYAISFEIEATYKYLNPMQIYLRSLRMAPIQTYMSQSEDAYLQYYSKYEKLSNYYKKWQGEQYGIGKSNAIERARLLEQEMQIWILKDSIRTKKYANLLSDYRKAYQQYFSVYYALMTYVESYWKMDFFGFGERYIAMYDNPEKALTTIQKYSNDYFTKNNMNIEKQSFPKVMIALDTLLAPHYLPTQYASLSNEQRKQYIQTIVQNSVLFSQEKNSELLNKLFKEQNKKTVTKINLLLNSDPGIVFVKQTLQHISNTLYRDYLVTLHNLDSIQQQYFTCLFEYKGQKLAPDANRTMRVSFGNVLPYKTADAVTYYSQTTSYGIQQKWNSSVKDYRYNARLDSLLQQKQYGSYSNDTLYINFAATNHTSGGNSGSPVLNAYGNFIGLNFDRNKEGTMSDFYFDEQFCRNISVDVRYILFCIEKYGNAYNILQELEFVNH
;
A
#
# COMPACT_ATOMS: atom_id res chain seq x y z
N MET A 1 -0.55 -16.27 -2.02
CA MET A 1 -1.65 -15.64 -2.82
C MET A 1 -1.54 -16.09 -4.27
N TRP A 2 -2.61 -16.67 -4.83
CA TRP A 2 -2.60 -17.44 -6.07
C TRP A 2 -3.04 -16.62 -7.28
N LEU A 3 -2.48 -16.90 -8.44
CA LEU A 3 -2.98 -16.33 -9.70
C LEU A 3 -4.30 -17.00 -10.09
N PRO A 4 -5.37 -16.23 -10.37
CA PRO A 4 -6.68 -16.81 -10.70
C PRO A 4 -6.64 -17.79 -11.88
N ILE A 5 -5.82 -17.51 -12.89
CA ILE A 5 -5.67 -18.36 -14.08
C ILE A 5 -5.05 -19.75 -13.77
N LEU A 6 -4.29 -19.87 -12.68
CA LEU A 6 -3.60 -21.10 -12.29
C LEU A 6 -4.30 -21.90 -11.17
N ILE A 7 -5.45 -21.44 -10.68
CA ILE A 7 -6.12 -22.04 -9.51
C ILE A 7 -6.42 -23.51 -9.73
N GLU A 8 -6.95 -23.90 -10.90
CA GLU A 8 -7.33 -25.28 -11.21
C GLU A 8 -6.14 -26.24 -11.07
N GLN A 9 -4.99 -25.83 -11.57
CA GLN A 9 -3.79 -26.65 -11.63
C GLN A 9 -3.03 -26.66 -10.29
N GLN A 10 -3.09 -25.58 -9.52
CA GLN A 10 -2.22 -25.40 -8.37
C GLN A 10 -2.87 -25.64 -7.03
N ILE A 11 -4.15 -25.20 -6.81
CA ILE A 11 -4.68 -25.07 -5.45
C ILE A 11 -6.17 -25.39 -5.30
N LEU A 12 -6.94 -25.63 -6.36
CA LEU A 12 -8.37 -25.87 -6.27
C LEU A 12 -8.75 -27.06 -5.37
N PRO A 13 -8.02 -28.19 -5.34
CA PRO A 13 -8.33 -29.29 -4.42
C PRO A 13 -8.26 -28.86 -2.96
N GLU A 14 -7.25 -28.09 -2.57
CA GLU A 14 -7.07 -27.57 -1.20
C GLU A 14 -8.16 -26.55 -0.86
N MET A 15 -8.54 -25.69 -1.80
CA MET A 15 -9.67 -24.76 -1.63
C MET A 15 -10.98 -25.51 -1.39
N LYS A 16 -11.23 -26.61 -2.13
CA LYS A 16 -12.42 -27.47 -1.94
C LYS A 16 -12.40 -28.16 -0.58
N GLN A 17 -11.23 -28.63 -0.15
CA GLN A 17 -11.07 -29.23 1.18
C GLN A 17 -11.35 -28.20 2.29
N ALA A 18 -10.95 -26.94 2.10
CA ALA A 18 -11.24 -25.84 3.02
C ALA A 18 -12.72 -25.41 3.01
N GLY A 19 -13.52 -25.86 2.04
CA GLY A 19 -14.96 -25.58 1.97
C GLY A 19 -15.47 -24.94 0.69
N CYS A 20 -14.59 -24.51 -0.25
CA CYS A 20 -14.97 -23.87 -1.52
C CYS A 20 -15.89 -24.77 -2.37
N LYS A 21 -16.98 -24.21 -2.87
CA LYS A 21 -17.94 -24.90 -3.77
C LYS A 21 -17.83 -24.47 -5.23
N LEU A 22 -16.97 -23.48 -5.51
CA LEU A 22 -16.79 -22.93 -6.85
C LEU A 22 -15.92 -23.84 -7.73
N THR A 23 -16.14 -23.74 -9.04
CA THR A 23 -15.22 -24.26 -10.06
C THR A 23 -14.16 -23.20 -10.39
N ALA A 24 -13.05 -23.61 -11.02
CA ALA A 24 -12.04 -22.67 -11.50
C ALA A 24 -12.63 -21.65 -12.50
N GLU A 25 -13.53 -22.10 -13.39
CA GLU A 25 -14.18 -21.24 -14.39
C GLU A 25 -15.07 -20.17 -13.74
N GLN A 26 -15.74 -20.47 -12.62
CA GLN A 26 -16.51 -19.47 -11.88
C GLN A 26 -15.63 -18.41 -11.21
N ILE A 27 -14.40 -18.75 -10.84
CA ILE A 27 -13.43 -17.82 -10.26
C ILE A 27 -12.77 -16.98 -11.37
N TYR A 28 -12.28 -17.64 -12.41
CA TYR A 28 -11.62 -17.02 -13.54
C TYR A 28 -12.03 -17.65 -14.87
N SER A 29 -12.60 -16.83 -15.76
CA SER A 29 -12.86 -17.18 -17.15
C SER A 29 -12.70 -15.95 -18.04
N VAL A 30 -12.21 -16.14 -19.26
CA VAL A 30 -12.20 -15.12 -20.31
C VAL A 30 -13.51 -15.19 -21.12
N ASN A 31 -14.00 -16.40 -21.34
CA ASN A 31 -15.15 -16.64 -22.21
C ASN A 31 -16.49 -16.41 -21.51
N LYS A 32 -16.58 -16.74 -20.23
CA LYS A 32 -17.79 -16.57 -19.41
C LYS A 32 -17.60 -15.50 -18.35
N ALA A 33 -18.70 -14.92 -17.88
CA ALA A 33 -18.66 -14.04 -16.71
C ALA A 33 -18.22 -14.83 -15.48
N SER A 34 -17.25 -14.31 -14.75
CA SER A 34 -16.64 -14.97 -13.58
C SER A 34 -16.35 -13.93 -12.48
N LEU A 35 -15.95 -14.38 -11.30
CA LEU A 35 -15.69 -13.49 -10.18
C LEU A 35 -14.60 -12.42 -10.49
N LYS A 36 -13.65 -12.73 -11.39
CA LYS A 36 -12.65 -11.73 -11.81
C LYS A 36 -13.28 -10.47 -12.43
N ASP A 37 -14.43 -10.61 -13.08
CA ASP A 37 -15.11 -9.49 -13.75
C ASP A 37 -15.84 -8.57 -12.75
N ALA A 38 -16.07 -9.06 -11.53
CA ALA A 38 -16.66 -8.28 -10.45
C ALA A 38 -15.62 -7.58 -9.57
N VAL A 39 -14.33 -7.96 -9.64
CA VAL A 39 -13.27 -7.41 -8.78
C VAL A 39 -12.45 -6.38 -9.55
N VAL A 40 -12.25 -5.21 -8.95
CA VAL A 40 -11.62 -4.06 -9.59
C VAL A 40 -10.42 -3.55 -8.80
N ARG A 41 -9.49 -2.89 -9.51
CA ARG A 41 -8.42 -2.10 -8.90
C ARG A 41 -8.86 -0.64 -8.79
N ILE A 42 -8.70 -0.06 -7.61
CA ILE A 42 -9.03 1.33 -7.30
C ILE A 42 -7.73 2.15 -7.25
N GLY A 43 -7.59 3.08 -8.20
CA GLY A 43 -6.37 3.86 -8.34
C GLY A 43 -5.12 2.99 -8.45
N SER A 44 -4.05 3.36 -7.76
CA SER A 44 -2.77 2.63 -7.78
C SER A 44 -2.56 1.68 -6.60
N GLY A 45 -3.46 1.66 -5.61
CA GLY A 45 -3.13 1.03 -4.33
C GLY A 45 -4.25 0.28 -3.59
N CYS A 46 -5.46 0.20 -4.12
CA CYS A 46 -6.58 -0.48 -3.47
C CYS A 46 -7.34 -1.39 -4.42
N SER A 47 -8.23 -2.19 -3.85
CA SER A 47 -9.16 -3.08 -4.54
C SER A 47 -10.60 -2.64 -4.32
N GLY A 48 -11.53 -3.22 -5.06
CA GLY A 48 -12.97 -3.04 -4.88
C GLY A 48 -13.75 -4.16 -5.56
N GLY A 49 -15.08 -4.11 -5.44
CA GLY A 49 -15.96 -5.06 -6.12
C GLY A 49 -17.25 -4.42 -6.59
N PHE A 50 -17.74 -4.81 -7.76
CA PHE A 50 -19.07 -4.41 -8.26
C PHE A 50 -20.16 -5.10 -7.44
N LEU A 51 -21.09 -4.33 -6.87
CA LEU A 51 -22.23 -4.82 -6.10
C LEU A 51 -23.53 -4.80 -6.90
N SER A 52 -23.58 -4.08 -8.02
CA SER A 52 -24.79 -4.03 -8.87
C SER A 52 -24.45 -4.06 -10.35
N ASN A 53 -25.43 -4.35 -11.16
CA ASN A 53 -25.36 -4.26 -12.63
C ASN A 53 -25.43 -2.82 -13.15
N GLN A 54 -25.49 -1.82 -12.27
CA GLN A 54 -25.45 -0.40 -12.56
C GLN A 54 -24.12 0.27 -12.15
N GLY A 55 -23.03 -0.50 -12.15
CA GLY A 55 -21.70 0.03 -11.91
C GLY A 55 -21.38 0.47 -10.48
N LEU A 56 -22.21 0.07 -9.49
CA LEU A 56 -21.97 0.35 -8.08
C LEU A 56 -20.78 -0.48 -7.61
N VAL A 57 -19.75 0.18 -7.09
CA VAL A 57 -18.51 -0.43 -6.57
C VAL A 57 -18.37 -0.14 -5.11
N ILE A 58 -18.00 -1.16 -4.33
CA ILE A 58 -17.57 -1.01 -2.93
C ILE A 58 -16.05 -1.04 -2.84
N THR A 59 -15.48 -0.17 -2.01
CA THR A 59 -14.07 -0.15 -1.60
C THR A 59 -13.97 0.33 -0.14
N ASN A 60 -12.76 0.45 0.42
CA ASN A 60 -12.62 1.02 1.76
C ASN A 60 -12.75 2.54 1.79
N HIS A 61 -13.20 3.06 2.94
CA HIS A 61 -13.25 4.49 3.23
C HIS A 61 -11.84 5.11 3.16
N HIS A 62 -10.85 4.47 3.77
CA HIS A 62 -9.47 4.96 3.75
C HIS A 62 -8.85 5.00 2.34
N CYS A 63 -9.29 4.15 1.40
CA CYS A 63 -8.84 4.16 0.01
C CYS A 63 -9.23 5.44 -0.74
N VAL A 64 -10.32 6.08 -0.35
CA VAL A 64 -10.86 7.27 -0.99
C VAL A 64 -10.88 8.51 -0.08
N GLN A 65 -10.36 8.41 1.14
CA GLN A 65 -10.34 9.49 2.13
C GLN A 65 -9.70 10.78 1.61
N TYR A 66 -8.63 10.67 0.81
CA TYR A 66 -8.02 11.82 0.15
C TYR A 66 -9.02 12.58 -0.74
N PHE A 67 -9.83 11.86 -1.51
CA PHE A 67 -10.84 12.44 -2.40
C PHE A 67 -12.05 12.96 -1.63
N ILE A 68 -12.43 12.31 -0.52
CA ILE A 68 -13.46 12.83 0.41
C ILE A 68 -13.01 14.18 0.97
N ASN A 69 -11.75 14.28 1.41
CA ASN A 69 -11.18 15.54 1.89
C ASN A 69 -11.18 16.64 0.82
N GLN A 70 -10.88 16.29 -0.45
CA GLN A 70 -10.94 17.25 -1.55
C GLN A 70 -12.36 17.73 -1.88
N ALA A 71 -13.36 16.86 -1.73
CA ALA A 71 -14.76 17.20 -1.94
C ALA A 71 -15.35 18.01 -0.78
N SER A 72 -14.74 17.92 0.42
CA SER A 72 -15.20 18.59 1.63
C SER A 72 -14.81 20.07 1.65
N ASN A 73 -15.72 20.91 2.17
CA ASN A 73 -15.51 22.32 2.42
C ASN A 73 -16.30 22.74 3.67
N VAL A 74 -16.21 24.03 4.09
CA VAL A 74 -16.86 24.53 5.31
C VAL A 74 -18.38 24.34 5.27
N ALA A 75 -19.02 24.47 4.10
CA ALA A 75 -20.48 24.29 3.96
C ALA A 75 -20.85 22.80 3.93
N ASN A 76 -20.03 21.98 3.31
CA ASN A 76 -20.25 20.55 3.09
C ASN A 76 -19.05 19.74 3.62
N ASN A 77 -19.00 19.55 4.95
CA ASN A 77 -17.96 18.73 5.58
C ASN A 77 -18.33 17.24 5.48
N TYR A 78 -18.13 16.66 4.30
CA TYR A 78 -18.44 15.25 4.03
C TYR A 78 -17.57 14.28 4.84
N LEU A 79 -16.36 14.67 5.22
CA LEU A 79 -15.51 13.83 6.04
C LEU A 79 -16.12 13.53 7.42
N GLU A 80 -16.69 14.57 8.07
CA GLU A 80 -17.29 14.43 9.41
C GLU A 80 -18.75 13.97 9.38
N LYS A 81 -19.49 14.31 8.32
CA LYS A 81 -20.94 14.02 8.25
C LYS A 81 -21.25 12.73 7.49
N GLY A 82 -20.31 12.21 6.71
CA GLY A 82 -20.58 11.21 5.69
C GLY A 82 -21.32 11.82 4.48
N PHE A 83 -21.62 10.97 3.52
CA PHE A 83 -22.37 11.35 2.33
C PHE A 83 -23.19 10.15 1.82
N TRP A 84 -24.43 10.43 1.39
CA TRP A 84 -25.32 9.46 0.76
C TRP A 84 -26.10 10.15 -0.34
N ALA A 85 -25.97 9.65 -1.59
CA ALA A 85 -26.74 10.10 -2.72
C ALA A 85 -28.08 9.34 -2.76
N TYR A 86 -29.19 10.04 -2.83
CA TYR A 86 -30.53 9.45 -2.91
C TYR A 86 -31.03 9.33 -4.36
N SER A 87 -30.23 9.83 -5.30
CA SER A 87 -30.44 9.69 -6.73
C SER A 87 -29.08 9.77 -7.47
N GLN A 88 -29.00 9.27 -8.71
CA GLN A 88 -27.80 9.39 -9.55
C GLN A 88 -27.39 10.86 -9.81
N GLY A 89 -28.37 11.78 -9.79
CA GLY A 89 -28.11 13.21 -9.96
C GLY A 89 -27.38 13.87 -8.80
N GLU A 90 -27.40 13.25 -7.60
CA GLU A 90 -26.71 13.73 -6.40
C GLU A 90 -25.30 13.17 -6.24
N GLU A 91 -24.90 12.20 -7.07
CA GLU A 91 -23.59 11.57 -6.97
C GLU A 91 -22.46 12.57 -7.26
N LEU A 92 -21.45 12.59 -6.39
CA LEU A 92 -20.35 13.57 -6.46
C LEU A 92 -19.21 13.09 -7.35
N VAL A 93 -18.86 13.86 -8.36
CA VAL A 93 -17.76 13.54 -9.30
C VAL A 93 -16.40 13.57 -8.59
N ILE A 94 -15.61 12.51 -8.76
CA ILE A 94 -14.27 12.38 -8.20
C ILE A 94 -13.23 12.63 -9.29
N LYS A 95 -12.47 13.71 -9.18
CA LYS A 95 -11.39 14.03 -10.13
C LYS A 95 -10.11 13.27 -9.76
N GLY A 96 -9.53 12.56 -10.75
CA GLY A 96 -8.23 11.90 -10.60
C GLY A 96 -8.27 10.48 -10.01
N LEU A 97 -9.46 9.96 -9.66
CA LEU A 97 -9.61 8.54 -9.30
C LEU A 97 -9.89 7.72 -10.58
N SER A 98 -9.36 6.50 -10.60
CA SER A 98 -9.64 5.53 -11.68
C SER A 98 -10.05 4.18 -11.11
N VAL A 99 -10.83 3.45 -11.90
CA VAL A 99 -11.25 2.07 -11.61
C VAL A 99 -10.85 1.20 -12.80
N SER A 100 -10.03 0.18 -12.58
CA SER A 100 -9.55 -0.72 -13.62
C SER A 100 -10.18 -2.11 -13.46
N VAL A 101 -10.74 -2.63 -14.55
CA VAL A 101 -11.34 -3.96 -14.65
C VAL A 101 -10.42 -4.87 -15.44
N LEU A 102 -10.06 -6.03 -14.88
CA LEU A 102 -9.25 -7.03 -15.56
C LEU A 102 -10.10 -7.77 -16.61
N LEU A 103 -9.71 -7.67 -17.88
CA LEU A 103 -10.35 -8.39 -18.97
C LEU A 103 -9.78 -9.80 -19.14
N GLU A 104 -8.45 -9.90 -19.17
CA GLU A 104 -7.76 -11.17 -19.45
C GLU A 104 -6.39 -11.21 -18.77
N MET A 105 -5.99 -12.42 -18.33
CA MET A 105 -4.60 -12.83 -18.07
C MET A 105 -4.22 -13.86 -19.11
N ARG A 106 -3.00 -13.75 -19.66
CA ARG A 106 -2.48 -14.69 -20.65
C ARG A 106 -1.05 -15.06 -20.35
N ASP A 107 -0.72 -16.36 -20.29
CA ASP A 107 0.67 -16.80 -20.21
C ASP A 107 1.40 -16.48 -21.54
N VAL A 108 2.43 -15.67 -21.45
CA VAL A 108 3.27 -15.25 -22.58
C VAL A 108 4.73 -15.69 -22.41
N SER A 109 4.99 -16.60 -21.47
CA SER A 109 6.34 -17.05 -21.13
C SER A 109 7.11 -17.55 -22.34
N GLN A 110 6.48 -18.37 -23.19
CA GLN A 110 7.13 -18.91 -24.41
C GLN A 110 7.44 -17.85 -25.48
N LEU A 111 6.74 -16.71 -25.45
CA LEU A 111 7.00 -15.59 -26.35
C LEU A 111 8.20 -14.76 -25.90
N ILE A 112 8.48 -14.76 -24.60
CA ILE A 112 9.53 -13.95 -23.97
C ILE A 112 10.79 -14.78 -23.73
N LEU A 113 10.67 -15.99 -23.18
CA LEU A 113 11.77 -16.93 -22.93
C LEU A 113 11.99 -17.79 -24.17
N ARG A 114 13.15 -17.69 -24.81
CA ARG A 114 13.45 -18.41 -26.07
C ARG A 114 14.65 -19.32 -25.91
N LYS A 115 14.70 -20.38 -26.71
CA LYS A 115 15.89 -21.24 -26.86
C LYS A 115 17.05 -20.37 -27.37
N GLY A 116 18.21 -20.48 -26.72
CA GLY A 116 19.39 -19.69 -27.03
C GLY A 116 19.59 -18.46 -26.16
N ASP A 117 18.59 -18.09 -25.34
CA ASP A 117 18.71 -16.99 -24.35
C ASP A 117 19.78 -17.30 -23.28
N ASP A 118 20.07 -18.57 -23.02
CA ASP A 118 21.10 -19.08 -22.12
C ASP A 118 22.54 -18.71 -22.53
N THR A 119 22.74 -18.29 -23.77
CA THR A 119 24.04 -17.81 -24.27
C THR A 119 24.27 -16.32 -24.03
N LEU A 120 23.23 -15.57 -23.65
CA LEU A 120 23.29 -14.14 -23.41
C LEU A 120 23.75 -13.84 -21.96
N SER A 121 24.47 -12.75 -21.80
CA SER A 121 24.66 -12.19 -20.46
C SER A 121 23.30 -11.74 -19.88
N PHE A 122 23.17 -11.68 -18.55
CA PHE A 122 21.92 -11.26 -17.90
C PHE A 122 21.42 -9.89 -18.39
N THR A 123 22.31 -8.94 -18.63
CA THR A 123 21.97 -7.60 -19.17
C THR A 123 21.45 -7.68 -20.62
N GLU A 124 22.05 -8.49 -21.46
CA GLU A 124 21.59 -8.70 -22.84
C GLU A 124 20.25 -9.40 -22.87
N LEU A 125 20.09 -10.41 -22.01
CA LEU A 125 18.84 -11.15 -21.85
C LEU A 125 17.69 -10.19 -21.45
N GLN A 126 17.88 -9.36 -20.45
CA GLN A 126 16.88 -8.38 -20.04
C GLN A 126 16.49 -7.45 -21.20
N LYS A 127 17.47 -6.90 -21.93
CA LYS A 127 17.19 -6.03 -23.09
C LYS A 127 16.37 -6.72 -24.18
N GLU A 128 16.67 -7.98 -24.46
CA GLU A 128 15.90 -8.76 -25.44
C GLU A 128 14.50 -9.10 -24.94
N GLN A 129 14.36 -9.43 -23.66
CA GLN A 129 13.06 -9.64 -23.03
C GLN A 129 12.21 -8.36 -23.06
N ASP A 130 12.76 -7.20 -22.72
CA ASP A 130 12.06 -5.90 -22.79
C ASP A 130 11.56 -5.58 -24.19
N LYS A 131 12.36 -5.84 -25.23
CA LYS A 131 11.93 -5.68 -26.64
C LYS A 131 10.75 -6.59 -26.99
N ARG A 132 10.80 -7.85 -26.56
CA ARG A 132 9.71 -8.82 -26.78
C ARG A 132 8.44 -8.41 -26.04
N ILE A 133 8.56 -7.99 -24.78
CA ILE A 133 7.47 -7.47 -23.97
C ILE A 133 6.82 -6.27 -24.65
N LYS A 134 7.61 -5.28 -25.08
CA LYS A 134 7.12 -4.10 -25.77
C LYS A 134 6.33 -4.48 -27.03
N LYS A 135 6.86 -5.40 -27.84
CA LYS A 135 6.19 -5.88 -29.06
C LYS A 135 4.86 -6.58 -28.76
N ILE A 136 4.79 -7.39 -27.69
CA ILE A 136 3.54 -8.05 -27.27
C ILE A 136 2.49 -7.01 -26.90
N ILE A 137 2.85 -6.02 -26.08
CA ILE A 137 1.96 -4.95 -25.64
C ILE A 137 1.43 -4.15 -26.84
N GLU A 138 2.33 -3.70 -27.72
CA GLU A 138 1.96 -2.95 -28.92
C GLU A 138 0.99 -3.73 -29.83
N THR A 139 1.25 -5.03 -30.05
CA THR A 139 0.36 -5.87 -30.85
C THR A 139 -1.05 -5.95 -30.27
N VAL A 140 -1.17 -6.22 -28.98
CA VAL A 140 -2.47 -6.36 -28.31
C VAL A 140 -3.23 -5.04 -28.25
N GLN A 141 -2.53 -3.92 -28.05
CA GLN A 141 -3.15 -2.58 -28.05
C GLN A 141 -3.68 -2.14 -29.42
N LEU A 142 -3.05 -2.60 -30.51
CA LEU A 142 -3.54 -2.37 -31.88
C LEU A 142 -4.82 -3.16 -32.19
N GLU A 143 -4.96 -4.36 -31.63
CA GLU A 143 -6.13 -5.21 -31.81
C GLU A 143 -7.35 -4.73 -31.03
N GLN A 144 -7.13 -4.10 -29.88
CA GLN A 144 -8.20 -3.69 -28.95
C GLN A 144 -8.01 -2.22 -28.52
N PRO A 145 -8.93 -1.31 -28.86
CA PRO A 145 -8.84 0.08 -28.43
C PRO A 145 -9.24 0.26 -26.96
N LYS A 146 -8.72 1.31 -26.31
CA LYS A 146 -9.06 1.73 -24.94
C LYS A 146 -8.79 0.64 -23.89
N ILE A 147 -7.71 -0.12 -24.05
CA ILE A 147 -7.19 -1.06 -23.05
C ILE A 147 -5.82 -0.62 -22.55
N GLU A 148 -5.48 -1.09 -21.36
CA GLU A 148 -4.14 -1.02 -20.78
C GLU A 148 -3.57 -2.43 -20.70
N CYS A 149 -2.30 -2.58 -21.10
CA CYS A 149 -1.60 -3.84 -21.07
C CYS A 149 -0.34 -3.71 -20.21
N SER A 150 -0.08 -4.72 -19.38
CA SER A 150 1.22 -4.91 -18.75
C SER A 150 1.65 -6.38 -18.87
N VAL A 151 2.95 -6.62 -18.91
CA VAL A 151 3.52 -7.95 -18.80
C VAL A 151 4.34 -7.98 -17.52
N GLU A 152 4.00 -8.91 -16.65
CA GLU A 152 4.63 -9.04 -15.34
C GLU A 152 5.43 -10.34 -15.26
N ALA A 153 6.62 -10.23 -14.66
CA ALA A 153 7.47 -11.37 -14.37
C ALA A 153 7.07 -12.02 -13.03
N PHE A 154 7.14 -13.33 -12.99
CA PHE A 154 6.86 -14.14 -11.81
C PHE A 154 8.01 -15.10 -11.53
N TRP A 155 8.20 -15.40 -10.24
CA TRP A 155 9.24 -16.33 -9.77
C TRP A 155 10.62 -15.97 -10.33
N GLY A 156 11.00 -14.69 -10.14
CA GLY A 156 12.31 -14.20 -10.61
C GLY A 156 12.48 -14.19 -12.13
N GLY A 157 11.38 -14.08 -12.90
CA GLY A 157 11.43 -14.06 -14.36
C GLY A 157 11.40 -15.44 -15.03
N ASN A 158 11.02 -16.50 -14.28
CA ASN A 158 10.82 -17.83 -14.84
C ASN A 158 9.49 -18.02 -15.58
N GLN A 159 8.52 -17.14 -15.33
CA GLN A 159 7.25 -17.09 -16.07
C GLN A 159 6.82 -15.63 -16.26
N TYR A 160 6.05 -15.39 -17.33
CA TYR A 160 5.55 -14.07 -17.69
C TYR A 160 4.07 -14.13 -18.07
N PHE A 161 3.30 -13.23 -17.48
CA PHE A 161 1.88 -13.12 -17.80
C PHE A 161 1.54 -11.72 -18.30
N LEU A 162 0.80 -11.66 -19.39
CA LEU A 162 0.18 -10.46 -19.92
C LEU A 162 -1.14 -10.22 -19.18
N PHE A 163 -1.34 -8.99 -18.69
CA PHE A 163 -2.58 -8.51 -18.08
C PHE A 163 -3.20 -7.48 -19.00
N ILE A 164 -4.43 -7.69 -19.40
CA ILE A 164 -5.22 -6.78 -20.21
C ILE A 164 -6.34 -6.21 -19.34
N SER A 165 -6.39 -4.89 -19.20
CA SER A 165 -7.34 -4.20 -18.34
C SER A 165 -8.02 -3.05 -19.08
N ARG A 166 -9.18 -2.63 -18.57
CA ARG A 166 -9.86 -1.43 -19.02
C ARG A 166 -10.04 -0.47 -17.84
N THR A 167 -9.58 0.78 -18.01
CA THR A 167 -9.54 1.78 -16.94
C THR A 167 -10.55 2.87 -17.20
N TYR A 168 -11.44 3.10 -16.22
CA TYR A 168 -12.49 4.11 -16.22
C TYR A 168 -12.09 5.28 -15.33
N THR A 169 -12.44 6.51 -15.74
CA THR A 169 -12.05 7.75 -15.06
C THR A 169 -13.23 8.66 -14.69
N ASP A 170 -14.46 8.37 -15.15
CA ASP A 170 -15.67 9.01 -14.61
C ASP A 170 -16.17 8.17 -13.43
N ILE A 171 -15.68 8.52 -12.24
CA ILE A 171 -16.01 7.86 -10.98
C ILE A 171 -16.72 8.87 -10.09
N ARG A 172 -17.78 8.41 -9.41
CA ARG A 172 -18.57 9.29 -8.54
C ARG A 172 -18.81 8.63 -7.18
N PHE A 173 -18.86 9.45 -6.12
CA PHE A 173 -19.30 9.00 -4.80
C PHE A 173 -20.80 8.76 -4.80
N VAL A 174 -21.20 7.59 -4.31
CA VAL A 174 -22.59 7.20 -4.05
C VAL A 174 -22.91 7.27 -2.56
N GLY A 175 -21.97 6.82 -1.71
CA GLY A 175 -22.17 6.92 -0.27
C GLY A 175 -20.99 6.43 0.54
N PHE A 176 -20.82 7.00 1.72
CA PHE A 176 -19.85 6.57 2.73
C PHE A 176 -20.23 7.09 4.11
N PRO A 177 -19.93 6.34 5.17
CA PRO A 177 -20.14 6.81 6.53
C PRO A 177 -19.16 7.94 6.90
N PRO A 178 -19.45 8.74 7.95
CA PRO A 178 -18.50 9.71 8.47
C PRO A 178 -17.22 9.06 8.96
N VAL A 179 -16.12 9.81 8.98
CA VAL A 179 -14.78 9.32 9.33
C VAL A 179 -14.71 8.66 10.71
N ASN A 180 -15.48 9.17 11.68
CA ASN A 180 -15.55 8.58 13.02
C ASN A 180 -16.29 7.22 13.10
N MET A 181 -16.86 6.76 11.98
CA MET A 181 -17.35 5.39 11.79
C MET A 181 -16.43 4.63 10.84
N GLY A 182 -16.09 5.23 9.69
CA GLY A 182 -15.22 4.63 8.66
C GLY A 182 -13.81 4.34 9.13
N ALA A 183 -13.30 5.17 10.05
CA ALA A 183 -11.99 5.02 10.69
C ALA A 183 -12.11 4.95 12.22
N PHE A 184 -13.17 4.33 12.77
CA PHE A 184 -13.32 4.19 14.22
C PHE A 184 -12.14 3.40 14.81
N GLY A 185 -11.55 3.97 15.87
CA GLY A 185 -10.30 3.49 16.45
C GLY A 185 -9.05 4.16 15.86
N GLY A 186 -9.16 4.86 14.73
CA GLY A 186 -8.13 5.68 14.13
C GLY A 186 -6.72 5.06 14.13
N ASP A 187 -5.71 5.87 14.49
CA ASP A 187 -4.36 5.37 14.67
C ASP A 187 -4.23 4.44 15.89
N THR A 188 -5.04 4.62 16.93
CA THR A 188 -4.98 3.80 18.17
C THR A 188 -5.16 2.31 17.88
N ASP A 189 -6.16 1.96 17.06
CA ASP A 189 -6.47 0.57 16.70
C ASP A 189 -5.79 0.10 15.39
N ASN A 190 -4.98 0.92 14.74
CA ASN A 190 -4.35 0.57 13.48
C ASN A 190 -3.39 -0.63 13.64
N TRP A 191 -3.58 -1.68 12.83
CA TRP A 191 -2.94 -3.00 12.92
C TRP A 191 -3.31 -3.81 14.17
N GLU A 192 -4.29 -3.38 14.96
CA GLU A 192 -4.71 -4.10 16.16
C GLU A 192 -6.03 -4.86 15.94
N TRP A 193 -6.25 -5.88 16.75
CA TRP A 193 -7.52 -6.57 16.89
C TRP A 193 -7.88 -6.61 18.39
N PRO A 194 -9.13 -6.36 18.80
CA PRO A 194 -10.37 -6.27 17.99
C PRO A 194 -10.62 -4.90 17.35
N ARG A 195 -11.16 -4.91 16.12
CA ARG A 195 -11.56 -3.72 15.34
C ARG A 195 -13.08 -3.53 15.34
N HIS A 196 -13.53 -2.27 15.10
CA HIS A 196 -14.96 -1.91 15.08
C HIS A 196 -15.26 -0.84 14.03
N SER A 197 -14.64 -0.92 12.88
CA SER A 197 -14.65 0.11 11.84
C SER A 197 -15.67 -0.20 10.73
N ALA A 198 -16.42 0.82 10.28
CA ALA A 198 -17.23 0.80 9.07
C ALA A 198 -16.39 1.25 7.85
N ASP A 199 -15.21 0.67 7.68
CA ASP A 199 -14.25 1.10 6.66
C ASP A 199 -14.69 0.69 5.24
N PHE A 200 -15.73 1.35 4.72
CA PHE A 200 -16.21 1.18 3.37
C PHE A 200 -16.66 2.50 2.73
N ALA A 201 -16.65 2.53 1.42
CA ALA A 201 -17.24 3.59 0.60
C ALA A 201 -17.84 2.98 -0.68
N LEU A 202 -18.92 3.58 -1.14
CA LEU A 202 -19.63 3.22 -2.36
C LEU A 202 -19.34 4.25 -3.45
N LEU A 203 -18.93 3.76 -4.60
CA LEU A 203 -18.61 4.53 -5.79
C LEU A 203 -19.48 4.04 -6.94
N ARG A 204 -19.66 4.87 -7.99
CA ARG A 204 -20.22 4.40 -9.25
C ARG A 204 -19.28 4.69 -10.39
N VAL A 205 -19.10 3.70 -11.24
CA VAL A 205 -18.33 3.80 -12.49
C VAL A 205 -19.28 4.20 -13.60
N TYR A 206 -18.91 5.23 -14.35
CA TYR A 206 -19.64 5.70 -15.52
C TYR A 206 -18.82 5.45 -16.80
N ALA A 207 -19.54 5.24 -17.89
CA ALA A 207 -19.00 4.97 -19.22
C ALA A 207 -19.80 5.71 -20.31
N ASP A 208 -19.32 5.70 -21.53
CA ASP A 208 -20.13 6.12 -22.66
C ASP A 208 -21.27 5.11 -22.95
N SER A 209 -22.19 5.44 -23.87
CA SER A 209 -23.33 4.59 -24.21
C SER A 209 -22.96 3.20 -24.75
N SER A 210 -21.72 3.00 -25.18
CA SER A 210 -21.20 1.70 -25.64
C SER A 210 -20.44 0.94 -24.53
N GLY A 211 -20.42 1.45 -23.29
CA GLY A 211 -19.71 0.86 -22.16
C GLY A 211 -18.20 1.08 -22.17
N LEU A 212 -17.69 1.98 -23.01
CA LEU A 212 -16.26 2.26 -23.10
C LEU A 212 -15.85 3.45 -22.19
N PRO A 213 -14.59 3.46 -21.72
CA PRO A 213 -14.09 4.54 -20.90
C PRO A 213 -14.18 5.90 -21.59
N LYS A 214 -14.67 6.87 -20.85
CA LYS A 214 -14.75 8.27 -21.25
C LYS A 214 -14.54 9.15 -20.01
N SER A 215 -13.86 10.27 -20.17
CA SER A 215 -13.79 11.30 -19.13
C SER A 215 -15.18 11.78 -18.76
N TYR A 216 -15.32 12.40 -17.59
CA TYR A 216 -16.59 12.93 -17.12
C TYR A 216 -17.36 13.68 -18.25
N ALA A 217 -18.58 13.28 -18.46
CA ALA A 217 -19.55 13.95 -19.31
C ALA A 217 -20.97 13.74 -18.76
N ALA A 218 -21.82 14.72 -18.87
CA ALA A 218 -23.23 14.61 -18.43
C ALA A 218 -24.01 13.51 -19.17
N THR A 219 -23.54 13.10 -20.36
CA THR A 219 -24.12 12.03 -21.18
C THR A 219 -23.60 10.63 -20.84
N ASN A 220 -22.63 10.51 -19.93
CA ASN A 220 -22.18 9.20 -19.49
C ASN A 220 -23.26 8.51 -18.65
N ILE A 221 -23.35 7.20 -18.80
CA ILE A 221 -24.31 6.35 -18.09
C ILE A 221 -23.58 5.41 -17.13
N PRO A 222 -24.23 4.88 -16.08
CA PRO A 222 -23.66 3.86 -15.23
C PRO A 222 -23.14 2.67 -16.06
N LEU A 223 -21.92 2.22 -15.74
CA LEU A 223 -21.34 1.05 -16.38
C LEU A 223 -22.18 -0.20 -16.05
N GLN A 224 -22.47 -1.00 -17.03
CA GLN A 224 -22.99 -2.35 -16.84
C GLN A 224 -21.81 -3.33 -16.77
N PRO A 225 -21.37 -3.75 -15.57
CA PRO A 225 -20.28 -4.71 -15.45
C PRO A 225 -20.71 -6.07 -15.96
N ARG A 226 -19.75 -6.86 -16.43
CA ARG A 226 -19.99 -8.22 -16.90
C ARG A 226 -20.48 -9.15 -15.78
N LYS A 227 -20.17 -8.81 -14.51
CA LYS A 227 -20.62 -9.50 -13.30
C LYS A 227 -20.66 -8.54 -12.12
N SER A 228 -21.68 -8.67 -11.28
CA SER A 228 -21.80 -8.12 -9.94
C SER A 228 -21.76 -9.23 -8.89
N LEU A 229 -21.47 -8.88 -7.65
CA LEU A 229 -21.42 -9.79 -6.51
C LEU A 229 -22.82 -9.87 -5.87
N THR A 230 -23.37 -11.06 -5.76
CA THR A 230 -24.58 -11.32 -4.97
C THR A 230 -24.25 -11.27 -3.48
N ILE A 231 -25.08 -10.65 -2.67
CA ILE A 231 -24.86 -10.42 -1.24
C ILE A 231 -25.48 -11.53 -0.42
N ASP A 232 -24.69 -12.13 0.48
CA ASP A 232 -25.20 -13.02 1.53
C ASP A 232 -25.28 -12.24 2.86
N ALA A 233 -26.48 -11.76 3.18
CA ALA A 233 -26.74 -10.95 4.38
C ALA A 233 -26.70 -11.73 5.70
N ASN A 234 -26.58 -13.08 5.68
CA ASN A 234 -26.39 -13.87 6.90
C ASN A 234 -25.03 -13.62 7.56
N GLY A 235 -24.08 -13.04 6.81
CA GLY A 235 -22.72 -12.79 7.29
C GLY A 235 -21.92 -14.08 7.50
N VAL A 236 -21.05 -14.11 8.50
CA VAL A 236 -20.12 -15.22 8.73
C VAL A 236 -20.26 -15.82 10.12
N LYS A 237 -19.84 -17.09 10.25
CA LYS A 237 -19.71 -17.82 11.53
C LYS A 237 -18.28 -18.38 11.63
N LYS A 238 -17.87 -18.72 12.85
CA LYS A 238 -16.61 -19.43 13.11
C LYS A 238 -16.54 -20.71 12.28
N GLY A 239 -15.45 -20.89 11.54
CA GLY A 239 -15.19 -22.04 10.68
C GLY A 239 -15.61 -21.85 9.21
N ASP A 240 -16.38 -20.83 8.89
CA ASP A 240 -16.83 -20.59 7.53
C ASP A 240 -15.64 -20.33 6.60
N PHE A 241 -15.73 -20.88 5.39
CA PHE A 241 -14.78 -20.62 4.32
C PHE A 241 -14.87 -19.15 3.86
N THR A 242 -13.73 -18.55 3.63
CA THR A 242 -13.61 -17.20 3.06
C THR A 242 -12.62 -17.18 1.91
N MET A 243 -12.92 -16.40 0.88
CA MET A 243 -12.04 -16.12 -0.24
C MET A 243 -11.91 -14.60 -0.41
N VAL A 244 -10.68 -14.11 -0.42
CA VAL A 244 -10.36 -12.69 -0.72
C VAL A 244 -9.79 -12.61 -2.13
N MET A 245 -10.38 -11.75 -2.95
CA MET A 245 -9.92 -11.53 -4.31
C MET A 245 -9.63 -10.04 -4.53
N GLY A 246 -8.40 -9.70 -4.93
CA GLY A 246 -7.97 -8.31 -5.08
C GLY A 246 -6.56 -8.14 -5.62
N TYR A 247 -5.97 -6.96 -5.39
CA TYR A 247 -4.71 -6.52 -5.99
C TYR A 247 -3.65 -6.22 -4.91
N PRO A 248 -3.07 -7.24 -4.25
CA PRO A 248 -2.03 -7.06 -3.25
C PRO A 248 -0.76 -6.43 -3.85
N ALA A 249 -0.10 -5.55 -3.11
CA ALA A 249 1.03 -4.77 -3.62
C ALA A 249 2.29 -5.61 -3.82
N SER A 250 2.87 -6.11 -2.74
CA SER A 250 4.10 -6.92 -2.82
C SER A 250 4.25 -7.82 -1.60
N THR A 251 4.82 -9.00 -1.83
CA THR A 251 5.29 -9.93 -0.80
C THR A 251 6.66 -10.45 -1.18
N ASN A 252 7.36 -11.06 -0.23
CA ASN A 252 8.64 -11.72 -0.43
C ASN A 252 8.66 -13.03 0.40
N ASN A 253 7.74 -13.95 0.08
CA ASN A 253 7.52 -15.18 0.85
C ASN A 253 8.64 -16.22 0.66
N TYR A 254 9.52 -16.01 -0.30
CA TYR A 254 10.64 -16.88 -0.60
C TYR A 254 11.99 -16.25 -0.26
N ALA A 255 11.96 -15.22 0.60
CA ALA A 255 13.17 -14.60 1.14
C ALA A 255 14.07 -15.65 1.82
N ILE A 256 15.38 -15.59 1.55
CA ILE A 256 16.34 -16.43 2.27
C ILE A 256 16.46 -15.98 3.72
N SER A 257 16.91 -16.91 4.59
CA SER A 257 17.02 -16.64 6.02
C SER A 257 17.82 -15.38 6.35
N PHE A 258 18.89 -15.12 5.58
CA PHE A 258 19.72 -13.94 5.76
C PHE A 258 18.98 -12.63 5.44
N GLU A 259 18.08 -12.62 4.47
CA GLU A 259 17.26 -11.47 4.11
C GLU A 259 16.24 -11.13 5.20
N ILE A 260 15.57 -12.17 5.74
CA ILE A 260 14.64 -12.00 6.88
C ILE A 260 15.41 -11.52 8.11
N GLU A 261 16.59 -12.09 8.38
CA GLU A 261 17.46 -11.71 9.49
C GLU A 261 17.94 -10.26 9.37
N ALA A 262 18.33 -9.81 8.17
CA ALA A 262 18.76 -8.44 7.90
C ALA A 262 17.64 -7.44 8.15
N THR A 263 16.41 -7.76 7.71
CA THR A 263 15.22 -6.97 7.99
C THR A 263 14.92 -6.90 9.47
N TYR A 264 14.93 -8.05 10.15
CA TYR A 264 14.62 -8.15 11.57
C TYR A 264 15.64 -7.45 12.47
N LYS A 265 16.95 -7.64 12.22
CA LYS A 265 18.01 -7.13 13.09
C LYS A 265 18.45 -5.70 12.79
N TYR A 266 18.32 -5.26 11.54
CA TYR A 266 18.92 -3.98 11.13
C TYR A 266 17.91 -3.03 10.51
N LEU A 267 17.15 -3.45 9.48
CA LEU A 267 16.30 -2.53 8.72
C LEU A 267 15.14 -2.01 9.58
N ASN A 268 14.32 -2.89 10.13
CA ASN A 268 13.15 -2.49 10.94
C ASN A 268 13.57 -1.69 12.20
N PRO A 269 14.58 -2.09 13.00
CA PRO A 269 15.04 -1.27 14.12
C PRO A 269 15.47 0.14 13.72
N MET A 270 16.21 0.29 12.64
CA MET A 270 16.65 1.59 12.13
C MET A 270 15.44 2.47 11.72
N GLN A 271 14.52 1.89 10.95
CA GLN A 271 13.32 2.59 10.47
C GLN A 271 12.42 3.02 11.64
N ILE A 272 12.20 2.13 12.62
CA ILE A 272 11.43 2.42 13.84
C ILE A 272 12.12 3.56 14.62
N TYR A 273 13.43 3.49 14.80
CA TYR A 273 14.19 4.49 15.54
C TYR A 273 14.09 5.88 14.87
N LEU A 274 14.47 5.99 13.60
CA LEU A 274 14.44 7.27 12.88
C LEU A 274 13.04 7.87 12.82
N ARG A 275 12.02 7.03 12.61
CA ARG A 275 10.65 7.50 12.58
C ARG A 275 10.17 8.00 13.93
N SER A 276 10.58 7.35 15.03
CA SER A 276 10.26 7.82 16.38
C SER A 276 10.82 9.22 16.65
N LEU A 277 12.03 9.53 16.17
CA LEU A 277 12.65 10.85 16.30
C LEU A 277 11.84 11.95 15.58
N ARG A 278 11.16 11.60 14.49
CA ARG A 278 10.32 12.53 13.72
C ARG A 278 8.90 12.64 14.32
N MET A 279 8.37 11.55 14.86
CA MET A 279 7.02 11.51 15.42
C MET A 279 6.91 12.24 16.77
N ALA A 280 7.91 12.13 17.63
CA ALA A 280 7.85 12.68 18.98
C ALA A 280 7.58 14.21 19.03
N PRO A 281 8.25 15.08 18.25
CA PRO A 281 7.92 16.50 18.21
C PRO A 281 6.53 16.79 17.67
N ILE A 282 6.05 16.00 16.69
CA ILE A 282 4.69 16.12 16.16
C ILE A 282 3.66 15.80 17.25
N GLN A 283 3.85 14.71 17.97
CA GLN A 283 2.96 14.30 19.05
C GLN A 283 2.90 15.35 20.17
N THR A 284 4.07 15.89 20.56
CA THR A 284 4.14 16.98 21.53
C THR A 284 3.40 18.23 21.05
N TYR A 285 3.49 18.58 19.77
CA TYR A 285 2.76 19.71 19.21
C TYR A 285 1.24 19.46 19.17
N MET A 286 0.82 18.29 18.72
CA MET A 286 -0.59 17.90 18.65
C MET A 286 -1.30 17.92 20.02
N SER A 287 -0.56 17.67 21.11
CA SER A 287 -1.12 17.71 22.47
C SER A 287 -1.42 19.10 23.01
N GLN A 288 -0.97 20.19 22.34
CA GLN A 288 -1.11 21.56 22.83
C GLN A 288 -2.49 22.16 22.58
N SER A 289 -3.16 21.80 21.49
CA SER A 289 -4.48 22.34 21.15
C SER A 289 -5.21 21.47 20.11
N GLU A 290 -6.53 21.69 19.97
CA GLU A 290 -7.35 21.08 18.93
C GLU A 290 -6.87 21.45 17.52
N ASP A 291 -6.52 22.72 17.29
CA ASP A 291 -6.02 23.20 16.00
C ASP A 291 -4.68 22.53 15.63
N ALA A 292 -3.77 22.40 16.60
CA ALA A 292 -2.50 21.69 16.41
C ALA A 292 -2.72 20.21 16.06
N TYR A 293 -3.67 19.57 16.73
CA TYR A 293 -4.06 18.20 16.43
C TYR A 293 -4.60 18.07 15.00
N LEU A 294 -5.58 18.87 14.62
CA LEU A 294 -6.17 18.84 13.27
C LEU A 294 -5.14 19.11 12.18
N GLN A 295 -4.22 20.05 12.43
CA GLN A 295 -3.17 20.40 11.48
C GLN A 295 -2.20 19.25 11.19
N TYR A 296 -1.86 18.43 12.21
CA TYR A 296 -0.79 17.45 12.11
C TYR A 296 -1.24 15.98 12.15
N TYR A 297 -2.49 15.68 12.51
CA TYR A 297 -2.98 14.31 12.66
C TYR A 297 -2.74 13.45 11.41
N SER A 298 -3.08 13.93 10.23
CA SER A 298 -2.87 13.18 8.98
C SER A 298 -1.39 12.90 8.66
N LYS A 299 -0.48 13.80 9.07
CA LYS A 299 0.97 13.56 8.95
C LYS A 299 1.44 12.53 9.95
N TYR A 300 0.98 12.64 11.18
CA TYR A 300 1.28 11.71 12.26
C TYR A 300 0.79 10.30 11.91
N GLU A 301 -0.46 10.15 11.49
CA GLU A 301 -1.07 8.89 11.08
C GLU A 301 -0.26 8.16 9.98
N LYS A 302 0.17 8.89 8.94
CA LYS A 302 1.03 8.34 7.87
C LYS A 302 2.38 7.85 8.39
N LEU A 303 2.97 8.54 9.34
CA LEU A 303 4.22 8.12 9.98
C LEU A 303 3.97 6.91 10.88
N SER A 304 2.93 6.95 11.71
CA SER A 304 2.56 5.90 12.65
C SER A 304 2.20 4.59 11.95
N ASN A 305 1.52 4.64 10.81
CA ASN A 305 1.11 3.45 10.07
C ASN A 305 2.28 2.50 9.76
N TYR A 306 3.36 2.99 9.17
CA TYR A 306 4.54 2.16 8.91
C TYR A 306 5.37 1.89 10.17
N TYR A 307 5.42 2.82 11.11
CA TYR A 307 6.06 2.62 12.41
C TYR A 307 5.48 1.40 13.13
N LYS A 308 4.14 1.33 13.22
CA LYS A 308 3.43 0.19 13.81
C LYS A 308 3.57 -1.09 12.98
N LYS A 309 3.53 -0.96 11.63
CA LYS A 309 3.75 -2.10 10.74
C LYS A 309 5.10 -2.76 11.02
N TRP A 310 6.18 -2.00 11.07
CA TRP A 310 7.52 -2.55 11.35
C TRP A 310 7.66 -3.14 12.74
N GLN A 311 7.02 -2.53 13.75
CA GLN A 311 6.96 -3.12 15.09
C GLN A 311 6.23 -4.46 15.11
N GLY A 312 5.08 -4.54 14.44
CA GLY A 312 4.32 -5.76 14.31
C GLY A 312 5.06 -6.83 13.49
N GLU A 313 5.70 -6.43 12.40
CA GLU A 313 6.53 -7.31 11.57
C GLU A 313 7.70 -7.90 12.36
N GLN A 314 8.40 -7.06 13.14
CA GLN A 314 9.47 -7.53 14.02
C GLN A 314 8.95 -8.49 15.09
N TYR A 315 7.82 -8.18 15.72
CA TYR A 315 7.17 -9.08 16.67
C TYR A 315 6.78 -10.42 16.04
N GLY A 316 6.13 -10.37 14.86
CA GLY A 316 5.67 -11.56 14.14
C GLY A 316 6.82 -12.46 13.67
N ILE A 317 7.88 -11.89 13.08
CA ILE A 317 9.08 -12.63 12.65
C ILE A 317 9.71 -13.38 13.83
N GLY A 318 9.86 -12.73 14.98
CA GLY A 318 10.38 -13.36 16.20
C GLY A 318 9.46 -14.48 16.71
N LYS A 319 8.15 -14.23 16.76
CA LYS A 319 7.16 -15.18 17.28
C LYS A 319 7.02 -16.44 16.41
N SER A 320 7.09 -16.29 15.09
CA SER A 320 6.92 -17.39 14.13
C SER A 320 8.19 -18.24 13.94
N ASN A 321 9.33 -17.82 14.48
CA ASN A 321 10.64 -18.37 14.14
C ASN A 321 10.92 -18.39 12.62
N ALA A 322 10.46 -17.34 11.89
CA ALA A 322 10.51 -17.28 10.43
C ALA A 322 11.95 -17.45 9.89
N ILE A 323 12.94 -16.87 10.57
CA ILE A 323 14.36 -17.00 10.19
C ILE A 323 14.82 -18.45 10.23
N GLU A 324 14.50 -19.18 11.31
CA GLU A 324 14.91 -20.58 11.47
C GLU A 324 14.19 -21.49 10.48
N ARG A 325 12.92 -21.24 10.22
CA ARG A 325 12.14 -21.98 9.19
C ARG A 325 12.73 -21.79 7.79
N ALA A 326 13.17 -20.57 7.44
CA ALA A 326 13.86 -20.31 6.18
C ALA A 326 15.22 -21.05 6.12
N ARG A 327 16.00 -21.06 7.24
CA ARG A 327 17.25 -21.83 7.31
C ARG A 327 17.04 -23.33 7.11
N LEU A 328 16.00 -23.90 7.70
CA LEU A 328 15.68 -25.31 7.54
C LEU A 328 15.35 -25.63 6.06
N LEU A 329 14.56 -24.79 5.41
CA LEU A 329 14.27 -24.92 3.96
C LEU A 329 15.54 -24.85 3.12
N GLU A 330 16.45 -23.91 3.42
CA GLU A 330 17.73 -23.77 2.72
C GLU A 330 18.60 -25.03 2.93
N GLN A 331 18.66 -25.58 4.15
CA GLN A 331 19.40 -26.81 4.45
C GLN A 331 18.83 -28.02 3.71
N GLU A 332 17.49 -28.20 3.74
CA GLU A 332 16.83 -29.27 3.02
C GLU A 332 17.09 -29.18 1.50
N MET A 333 17.00 -27.97 0.93
CA MET A 333 17.29 -27.72 -0.47
C MET A 333 18.77 -28.00 -0.80
N GLN A 334 19.70 -27.59 0.05
CA GLN A 334 21.14 -27.90 -0.14
C GLN A 334 21.41 -29.40 -0.12
N ILE A 335 20.83 -30.15 0.81
CA ILE A 335 20.93 -31.61 0.85
C ILE A 335 20.36 -32.24 -0.43
N TRP A 336 19.22 -31.75 -0.91
CA TRP A 336 18.60 -32.22 -2.16
C TRP A 336 19.48 -31.91 -3.39
N ILE A 337 20.12 -30.75 -3.45
CA ILE A 337 21.08 -30.39 -4.50
C ILE A 337 22.24 -31.37 -4.53
N LEU A 338 22.86 -31.64 -3.38
CA LEU A 338 24.07 -32.49 -3.28
C LEU A 338 23.83 -33.98 -3.52
N LYS A 339 22.57 -34.45 -3.48
CA LYS A 339 22.22 -35.85 -3.78
C LYS A 339 22.26 -36.21 -5.28
N ASP A 340 22.46 -35.24 -6.16
CA ASP A 340 22.45 -35.46 -7.61
C ASP A 340 23.60 -34.70 -8.27
N SER A 341 24.37 -35.37 -9.15
CA SER A 341 25.56 -34.78 -9.76
C SER A 341 25.27 -33.64 -10.72
N ILE A 342 24.12 -33.68 -11.44
CA ILE A 342 23.70 -32.61 -12.37
C ILE A 342 23.28 -31.37 -11.55
N ARG A 343 22.48 -31.57 -10.53
CA ARG A 343 22.08 -30.48 -9.63
C ARG A 343 23.27 -29.87 -8.89
N THR A 344 24.19 -30.72 -8.40
CA THR A 344 25.42 -30.26 -7.76
C THR A 344 26.24 -29.38 -8.71
N LYS A 345 26.43 -29.80 -9.94
CA LYS A 345 27.14 -28.98 -10.93
C LYS A 345 26.45 -27.63 -11.18
N LYS A 346 25.11 -27.58 -11.14
CA LYS A 346 24.32 -26.39 -11.46
C LYS A 346 24.15 -25.45 -10.25
N TYR A 347 23.99 -25.98 -9.04
CA TYR A 347 23.49 -25.22 -7.89
C TYR A 347 24.32 -25.33 -6.61
N ALA A 348 25.46 -26.02 -6.59
CA ALA A 348 26.20 -26.27 -5.35
C ALA A 348 26.49 -25.01 -4.52
N ASN A 349 26.81 -23.91 -5.18
CA ASN A 349 27.16 -22.63 -4.54
C ASN A 349 26.00 -21.62 -4.49
N LEU A 350 24.83 -21.96 -5.04
CA LEU A 350 23.73 -21.00 -5.23
C LEU A 350 23.34 -20.25 -3.98
N LEU A 351 23.12 -20.94 -2.86
CA LEU A 351 22.71 -20.31 -1.60
C LEU A 351 23.82 -19.42 -1.00
N SER A 352 25.09 -19.84 -1.14
CA SER A 352 26.21 -19.04 -0.67
C SER A 352 26.40 -17.77 -1.52
N ASP A 353 26.21 -17.88 -2.82
CA ASP A 353 26.36 -16.77 -3.74
C ASP A 353 25.16 -15.80 -3.63
N TYR A 354 23.95 -16.32 -3.40
CA TYR A 354 22.78 -15.50 -3.08
C TYR A 354 23.02 -14.68 -1.80
N ARG A 355 23.54 -15.32 -0.74
CA ARG A 355 23.86 -14.62 0.49
C ARG A 355 24.88 -13.50 0.28
N LYS A 356 25.95 -13.74 -0.49
CA LYS A 356 26.96 -12.71 -0.80
C LYS A 356 26.38 -11.55 -1.59
N ALA A 357 25.60 -11.85 -2.64
CA ALA A 357 24.93 -10.81 -3.45
C ALA A 357 23.97 -9.99 -2.63
N TYR A 358 23.18 -10.64 -1.76
CA TYR A 358 22.26 -9.92 -0.87
C TYR A 358 23.00 -9.05 0.16
N GLN A 359 24.13 -9.49 0.69
CA GLN A 359 24.95 -8.67 1.59
C GLN A 359 25.44 -7.38 0.91
N GLN A 360 25.90 -7.48 -0.32
CA GLN A 360 26.34 -6.31 -1.11
C GLN A 360 25.17 -5.36 -1.38
N TYR A 361 24.05 -5.89 -1.85
CA TYR A 361 22.82 -5.14 -2.06
C TYR A 361 22.31 -4.48 -0.78
N PHE A 362 22.21 -5.25 0.31
CA PHE A 362 21.64 -4.79 1.57
C PHE A 362 22.42 -3.62 2.18
N SER A 363 23.74 -3.60 2.08
CA SER A 363 24.55 -2.51 2.63
C SER A 363 24.21 -1.15 1.98
N VAL A 364 24.01 -1.13 0.67
CA VAL A 364 23.62 0.09 -0.06
C VAL A 364 22.14 0.40 0.16
N TYR A 365 21.28 -0.60 0.12
CA TYR A 365 19.85 -0.46 0.37
C TYR A 365 19.56 0.08 1.78
N TYR A 366 20.27 -0.43 2.80
CA TYR A 366 20.19 0.08 4.16
C TYR A 366 20.57 1.56 4.26
N ALA A 367 21.65 1.96 3.58
CA ALA A 367 22.04 3.37 3.53
C ALA A 367 20.98 4.24 2.87
N LEU A 368 20.42 3.83 1.71
CA LEU A 368 19.33 4.56 1.06
C LEU A 368 18.10 4.69 1.96
N MET A 369 17.68 3.60 2.60
CA MET A 369 16.52 3.62 3.49
C MET A 369 16.77 4.49 4.73
N THR A 370 18.00 4.53 5.23
CA THR A 370 18.38 5.45 6.30
C THR A 370 18.17 6.91 5.89
N TYR A 371 18.55 7.30 4.68
CA TYR A 371 18.24 8.64 4.15
C TYR A 371 16.75 8.90 4.02
N VAL A 372 16.00 7.94 3.47
CA VAL A 372 14.55 8.06 3.28
C VAL A 372 13.84 8.27 4.63
N GLU A 373 14.20 7.50 5.64
CA GLU A 373 13.54 7.57 6.96
C GLU A 373 14.07 8.72 7.82
N SER A 374 15.24 9.26 7.54
CA SER A 374 15.77 10.43 8.25
C SER A 374 15.14 11.73 7.75
N TYR A 375 15.80 12.45 6.88
CA TYR A 375 15.39 13.78 6.49
C TYR A 375 14.86 13.92 5.06
N TRP A 376 15.07 12.92 4.16
CA TRP A 376 14.60 13.03 2.77
C TRP A 376 13.07 13.18 2.67
N LYS A 377 12.33 12.59 3.59
CA LYS A 377 10.87 12.72 3.66
C LYS A 377 10.40 13.81 4.64
N MET A 378 11.28 14.67 5.14
CA MET A 378 10.90 15.86 5.91
C MET A 378 10.47 16.99 4.97
N ASP A 379 9.53 17.82 5.43
CA ASP A 379 8.93 18.86 4.58
C ASP A 379 9.96 19.91 4.12
N PHE A 380 10.92 20.27 4.96
CA PHE A 380 11.97 21.23 4.60
C PHE A 380 12.85 20.72 3.45
N PHE A 381 13.12 19.42 3.39
CA PHE A 381 13.93 18.84 2.34
C PHE A 381 13.22 18.92 0.99
N GLY A 382 11.94 18.51 0.92
CA GLY A 382 11.11 18.65 -0.28
C GLY A 382 10.91 20.11 -0.71
N PHE A 383 10.91 21.06 0.24
CA PHE A 383 10.92 22.48 -0.09
C PHE A 383 12.27 22.91 -0.68
N GLY A 384 13.39 22.42 -0.14
CA GLY A 384 14.73 22.65 -0.65
C GLY A 384 14.95 22.11 -2.07
N GLU A 385 14.38 20.93 -2.40
CA GLU A 385 14.44 20.36 -3.76
C GLU A 385 13.88 21.31 -4.82
N ARG A 386 12.87 22.11 -4.48
CA ARG A 386 12.32 23.12 -5.40
C ARG A 386 13.33 24.21 -5.72
N TYR A 387 14.18 24.59 -4.76
CA TYR A 387 15.28 25.53 -5.00
C TYR A 387 16.37 24.94 -5.89
N ILE A 388 16.61 23.63 -5.84
CA ILE A 388 17.60 22.98 -6.71
C ILE A 388 17.18 23.07 -8.19
N ALA A 389 15.89 23.02 -8.49
CA ALA A 389 15.38 23.20 -9.86
C ALA A 389 15.72 24.59 -10.46
N MET A 390 16.07 25.59 -9.63
CA MET A 390 16.49 26.91 -10.11
C MET A 390 17.87 26.92 -10.76
N TYR A 391 18.75 25.96 -10.47
CA TYR A 391 20.03 25.85 -11.14
C TYR A 391 19.88 25.51 -12.63
N ASP A 392 18.80 24.80 -12.98
CA ASP A 392 18.54 24.37 -14.36
C ASP A 392 17.60 25.32 -15.10
N ASN A 393 16.54 25.78 -14.42
CA ASN A 393 15.52 26.66 -15.01
C ASN A 393 15.04 27.71 -13.98
N PRO A 394 15.74 28.82 -13.80
CA PRO A 394 15.45 29.83 -12.78
C PRO A 394 14.03 30.43 -12.89
N GLU A 395 13.58 30.70 -14.12
CA GLU A 395 12.33 31.43 -14.35
C GLU A 395 11.11 30.60 -13.90
N LYS A 396 10.99 29.38 -14.40
CA LYS A 396 9.90 28.48 -14.06
C LYS A 396 9.94 28.08 -12.58
N ALA A 397 11.13 27.81 -12.04
CA ALA A 397 11.30 27.40 -10.67
C ALA A 397 10.91 28.50 -9.68
N LEU A 398 11.32 29.77 -9.91
CA LEU A 398 11.04 30.89 -9.02
C LEU A 398 9.53 31.15 -8.86
N THR A 399 8.77 31.14 -9.97
CA THR A 399 7.30 31.26 -9.93
C THR A 399 6.65 30.14 -9.12
N THR A 400 7.16 28.91 -9.30
CA THR A 400 6.68 27.74 -8.56
C THR A 400 6.99 27.83 -7.07
N ILE A 401 8.20 28.25 -6.71
CA ILE A 401 8.63 28.39 -5.31
C ILE A 401 7.82 29.48 -4.60
N GLN A 402 7.60 30.63 -5.25
CA GLN A 402 6.80 31.72 -4.68
C GLN A 402 5.38 31.24 -4.31
N LYS A 403 4.72 30.56 -5.24
CA LYS A 403 3.38 30.03 -5.00
C LYS A 403 3.36 29.00 -3.88
N TYR A 404 4.37 28.16 -3.80
CA TYR A 404 4.44 27.09 -2.80
C TYR A 404 4.90 27.57 -1.42
N SER A 405 5.70 28.65 -1.34
CA SER A 405 6.30 29.14 -0.11
C SER A 405 5.26 29.50 0.97
N ASN A 406 4.21 30.24 0.58
CA ASN A 406 3.15 30.59 1.52
C ASN A 406 2.46 29.35 2.09
N ASP A 407 2.10 28.41 1.23
CA ASP A 407 1.49 27.15 1.64
C ASP A 407 2.40 26.34 2.57
N TYR A 408 3.71 26.31 2.27
CA TYR A 408 4.69 25.59 3.05
C TYR A 408 4.77 26.11 4.48
N PHE A 409 4.94 27.43 4.69
CA PHE A 409 5.06 28.01 6.03
C PHE A 409 3.71 28.07 6.78
N THR A 410 2.59 28.12 6.07
CA THR A 410 1.26 28.09 6.71
C THR A 410 0.89 26.68 7.18
N LYS A 411 1.19 25.66 6.39
CA LYS A 411 0.82 24.28 6.70
C LYS A 411 1.80 23.58 7.64
N ASN A 412 3.04 24.09 7.78
CA ASN A 412 4.09 23.45 8.55
C ASN A 412 4.53 24.30 9.75
N ASN A 413 4.63 23.66 10.90
CA ASN A 413 5.24 24.27 12.07
C ASN A 413 6.77 24.06 12.04
N MET A 414 7.51 25.11 11.77
CA MET A 414 8.98 25.04 11.65
C MET A 414 9.68 24.59 12.94
N ASN A 415 9.07 24.74 14.11
CA ASN A 415 9.65 24.26 15.36
C ASN A 415 9.73 22.73 15.40
N ILE A 416 8.80 22.03 14.77
CA ILE A 416 8.85 20.57 14.63
C ILE A 416 10.05 20.15 13.78
N GLU A 417 10.23 20.81 12.63
CA GLU A 417 11.37 20.55 11.72
C GLU A 417 12.71 20.86 12.41
N LYS A 418 12.80 22.02 13.10
CA LYS A 418 14.00 22.44 13.86
C LYS A 418 14.36 21.49 14.99
N GLN A 419 13.37 20.81 15.60
CA GLN A 419 13.61 19.82 16.66
C GLN A 419 13.96 18.44 16.11
N SER A 420 13.36 18.04 14.98
CA SER A 420 13.53 16.71 14.39
C SER A 420 14.84 16.60 13.62
N PHE A 421 15.18 17.59 12.80
CA PHE A 421 16.33 17.56 11.90
C PHE A 421 17.67 17.30 12.61
N PRO A 422 18.04 18.02 13.69
CA PRO A 422 19.29 17.73 14.41
C PRO A 422 19.37 16.31 14.96
N LYS A 423 18.25 15.78 15.46
CA LYS A 423 18.20 14.44 16.03
C LYS A 423 18.41 13.36 14.97
N VAL A 424 17.78 13.50 13.80
CA VAL A 424 17.97 12.51 12.72
C VAL A 424 19.36 12.62 12.10
N MET A 425 19.97 13.81 12.05
CA MET A 425 21.34 13.99 11.56
C MET A 425 22.37 13.32 12.50
N ILE A 426 22.21 13.48 13.81
CA ILE A 426 23.07 12.77 14.79
C ILE A 426 22.88 11.25 14.69
N ALA A 427 21.67 10.78 14.48
CA ALA A 427 21.40 9.37 14.29
C ALA A 427 22.09 8.80 13.03
N LEU A 428 22.16 9.57 11.93
CA LEU A 428 22.89 9.14 10.73
C LEU A 428 24.36 8.84 11.02
N ASP A 429 25.01 9.65 11.86
CA ASP A 429 26.43 9.47 12.21
C ASP A 429 26.71 8.13 12.90
N THR A 430 25.70 7.55 13.54
CA THR A 430 25.80 6.23 14.21
C THR A 430 25.32 5.08 13.34
N LEU A 431 24.42 5.34 12.39
CA LEU A 431 23.77 4.32 11.55
C LEU A 431 24.53 4.07 10.25
N LEU A 432 25.26 5.06 9.72
CA LEU A 432 25.92 4.96 8.43
C LEU A 432 27.45 4.98 8.57
N ALA A 433 28.10 4.11 7.82
CA ALA A 433 29.54 4.17 7.65
C ALA A 433 29.93 5.47 6.92
N PRO A 434 31.11 6.07 7.19
CA PRO A 434 31.51 7.39 6.64
C PRO A 434 31.42 7.50 5.11
N HIS A 435 31.69 6.41 4.38
CA HIS A 435 31.64 6.41 2.90
C HIS A 435 30.22 6.51 2.35
N TYR A 436 29.19 6.27 3.16
CA TYR A 436 27.79 6.49 2.81
C TYR A 436 27.30 7.91 3.13
N LEU A 437 28.11 8.74 3.78
CA LEU A 437 27.78 10.15 4.06
C LEU A 437 28.30 11.08 2.93
N PRO A 438 27.65 12.23 2.68
CA PRO A 438 28.18 13.23 1.74
C PRO A 438 29.61 13.59 2.12
N THR A 439 30.54 13.57 1.17
CA THR A 439 31.99 13.72 1.40
C THR A 439 32.33 14.92 2.27
N GLN A 440 31.72 16.07 2.03
CA GLN A 440 31.98 17.29 2.80
C GLN A 440 31.51 17.14 4.26
N TYR A 441 30.36 16.50 4.50
CA TYR A 441 29.86 16.24 5.84
C TYR A 441 30.72 15.17 6.55
N ALA A 442 31.10 14.13 5.83
CA ALA A 442 31.92 13.03 6.35
C ALA A 442 33.31 13.49 6.83
N SER A 443 33.89 14.52 6.19
CA SER A 443 35.20 15.07 6.55
C SER A 443 35.21 15.94 7.82
N LEU A 444 34.04 16.33 8.33
CA LEU A 444 33.92 17.16 9.52
C LEU A 444 34.12 16.34 10.80
N SER A 445 34.75 16.93 11.82
CA SER A 445 34.79 16.40 13.19
C SER A 445 33.38 16.42 13.81
N ASN A 446 33.15 15.65 14.87
CA ASN A 446 31.84 15.62 15.53
C ASN A 446 31.37 17.00 15.99
N GLU A 447 32.28 17.86 16.47
CA GLU A 447 31.93 19.22 16.88
C GLU A 447 31.58 20.10 15.69
N GLN A 448 32.34 19.99 14.61
CA GLN A 448 32.03 20.69 13.36
C GLN A 448 30.69 20.24 12.74
N ARG A 449 30.35 18.96 12.83
CA ARG A 449 29.03 18.45 12.39
C ARG A 449 27.89 19.06 13.18
N LYS A 450 28.00 19.14 14.50
CA LYS A 450 27.02 19.82 15.34
C LYS A 450 26.84 21.28 14.94
N GLN A 451 27.96 22.01 14.76
CA GLN A 451 27.93 23.39 14.34
C GLN A 451 27.32 23.55 12.94
N TYR A 452 27.64 22.65 12.01
CA TYR A 452 27.09 22.64 10.66
C TYR A 452 25.55 22.45 10.70
N ILE A 453 25.05 21.51 11.47
CA ILE A 453 23.61 21.28 11.67
C ILE A 453 22.93 22.51 12.27
N GLN A 454 23.53 23.10 13.31
CA GLN A 454 23.01 24.32 13.94
C GLN A 454 22.96 25.49 12.95
N THR A 455 24.00 25.65 12.12
CA THR A 455 24.06 26.70 11.09
C THR A 455 22.92 26.55 10.09
N ILE A 456 22.60 25.32 9.66
CA ILE A 456 21.48 25.07 8.75
C ILE A 456 20.16 25.47 9.42
N VAL A 457 19.89 25.01 10.65
CA VAL A 457 18.64 25.28 11.37
C VAL A 457 18.44 26.79 11.63
N GLN A 458 19.52 27.49 11.98
CA GLN A 458 19.45 28.91 12.36
C GLN A 458 19.42 29.83 11.15
N ASN A 459 20.16 29.51 10.10
CA ASN A 459 20.45 30.46 9.02
C ASN A 459 19.74 30.16 7.69
N SER A 460 19.24 28.95 7.48
CA SER A 460 18.62 28.64 6.20
C SER A 460 17.21 29.22 6.05
N VAL A 461 16.93 29.65 4.84
CA VAL A 461 15.60 30.06 4.35
C VAL A 461 14.54 28.95 4.43
N LEU A 462 14.96 27.70 4.52
CA LEU A 462 14.06 26.56 4.61
C LEU A 462 13.36 26.45 5.96
N PHE A 463 13.89 27.12 6.99
CA PHE A 463 13.38 27.11 8.35
C PHE A 463 12.83 28.48 8.83
N SER A 464 12.83 29.52 7.96
CA SER A 464 12.37 30.86 8.31
C SER A 464 11.63 31.53 7.16
N GLN A 465 10.37 31.86 7.39
CA GLN A 465 9.53 32.56 6.40
C GLN A 465 10.10 33.93 6.05
N GLU A 466 10.61 34.66 7.03
CA GLU A 466 11.21 35.99 6.85
C GLU A 466 12.43 35.89 5.91
N LYS A 467 13.42 35.07 6.26
CA LYS A 467 14.64 34.87 5.42
C LYS A 467 14.28 34.34 4.03
N ASN A 468 13.26 33.48 3.94
CA ASN A 468 12.76 32.96 2.65
C ASN A 468 12.21 34.11 1.78
N SER A 469 11.40 35.00 2.35
CA SER A 469 10.84 36.14 1.64
C SER A 469 11.95 37.11 1.17
N GLU A 470 12.96 37.35 2.00
CA GLU A 470 14.13 38.17 1.62
C GLU A 470 14.89 37.54 0.45
N LEU A 471 15.17 36.23 0.49
CA LEU A 471 15.87 35.54 -0.61
C LEU A 471 15.05 35.60 -1.90
N LEU A 472 13.74 35.34 -1.84
CA LEU A 472 12.86 35.41 -3.00
C LEU A 472 12.87 36.78 -3.64
N ASN A 473 12.81 37.86 -2.84
CA ASN A 473 12.89 39.24 -3.36
C ASN A 473 14.23 39.53 -4.08
N LYS A 474 15.34 39.02 -3.53
CA LYS A 474 16.68 39.14 -4.18
C LYS A 474 16.72 38.35 -5.50
N LEU A 475 16.17 37.12 -5.51
CA LEU A 475 16.13 36.25 -6.68
C LEU A 475 15.28 36.85 -7.80
N PHE A 476 14.10 37.42 -7.50
CA PHE A 476 13.26 38.11 -8.47
C PHE A 476 13.96 39.29 -9.11
N LYS A 477 14.72 40.07 -8.30
CA LYS A 477 15.50 41.22 -8.80
C LYS A 477 16.60 40.81 -9.78
N GLU A 478 17.30 39.69 -9.50
CA GLU A 478 18.37 39.21 -10.36
C GLU A 478 17.83 38.45 -11.59
N GLN A 479 16.69 37.77 -11.47
CA GLN A 479 16.01 37.14 -12.61
C GLN A 479 15.59 38.16 -13.65
N ASN A 480 15.01 39.29 -13.22
CA ASN A 480 14.64 40.40 -14.10
C ASN A 480 15.82 40.95 -14.91
N LYS A 481 17.04 40.83 -14.36
CA LYS A 481 18.29 41.19 -15.01
C LYS A 481 18.93 40.08 -15.82
N LYS A 482 18.34 38.89 -15.83
CA LYS A 482 18.84 37.63 -16.45
C LYS A 482 20.25 37.23 -15.98
N THR A 483 20.58 37.48 -14.71
CA THR A 483 21.93 37.26 -14.15
C THR A 483 22.03 35.90 -13.48
N VAL A 484 22.15 34.82 -14.25
CA VAL A 484 22.21 33.41 -13.75
C VAL A 484 23.34 33.23 -12.72
N THR A 485 24.50 33.79 -12.94
CA THR A 485 25.64 33.69 -12.00
C THR A 485 25.31 34.24 -10.61
N LYS A 486 24.57 35.35 -10.52
CA LYS A 486 24.17 35.93 -9.24
C LYS A 486 23.06 35.11 -8.56
N ILE A 487 22.14 34.55 -9.33
CA ILE A 487 21.14 33.59 -8.80
C ILE A 487 21.87 32.44 -8.13
N ASN A 488 22.83 31.81 -8.82
CA ASN A 488 23.61 30.71 -8.27
C ASN A 488 24.41 31.10 -7.02
N LEU A 489 24.96 32.29 -6.96
CA LEU A 489 25.64 32.79 -5.76
C LEU A 489 24.68 32.94 -4.58
N LEU A 490 23.49 33.48 -4.80
CA LEU A 490 22.46 33.59 -3.76
C LEU A 490 22.03 32.23 -3.24
N LEU A 491 21.78 31.24 -4.11
CA LEU A 491 21.42 29.89 -3.70
C LEU A 491 22.55 29.19 -2.94
N ASN A 492 23.79 29.34 -3.39
CA ASN A 492 24.96 28.75 -2.74
C ASN A 492 25.35 29.47 -1.41
N SER A 493 24.76 30.62 -1.11
CA SER A 493 24.95 31.29 0.20
C SER A 493 24.05 30.77 1.30
N ASP A 494 22.98 29.98 0.95
CA ASP A 494 22.08 29.41 1.93
C ASP A 494 22.54 28.01 2.35
N PRO A 495 22.82 27.77 3.65
CA PRO A 495 23.39 26.50 4.11
C PRO A 495 22.41 25.32 3.94
N GLY A 496 21.11 25.52 4.00
CA GLY A 496 20.12 24.46 3.83
C GLY A 496 19.93 24.07 2.36
N ILE A 497 19.90 25.06 1.44
CA ILE A 497 19.85 24.79 0.00
C ILE A 497 21.10 24.02 -0.43
N VAL A 498 22.26 24.42 0.05
CA VAL A 498 23.53 23.73 -0.21
C VAL A 498 23.53 22.33 0.33
N PHE A 499 23.01 22.11 1.56
CA PHE A 499 22.86 20.79 2.17
C PHE A 499 21.97 19.87 1.33
N VAL A 500 20.81 20.35 0.89
CA VAL A 500 19.88 19.56 0.04
C VAL A 500 20.56 19.20 -1.28
N LYS A 501 21.22 20.16 -1.94
CA LYS A 501 21.96 19.93 -3.19
C LYS A 501 23.03 18.86 -3.05
N GLN A 502 23.89 18.97 -2.05
CA GLN A 502 24.98 18.02 -1.81
C GLN A 502 24.46 16.62 -1.49
N THR A 503 23.38 16.53 -0.71
CA THR A 503 22.72 15.26 -0.41
C THR A 503 22.16 14.60 -1.66
N LEU A 504 21.42 15.34 -2.49
CA LEU A 504 20.85 14.79 -3.73
C LEU A 504 21.94 14.33 -4.69
N GLN A 505 23.02 15.11 -4.83
CA GLN A 505 24.17 14.74 -5.65
C GLN A 505 24.86 13.46 -5.14
N HIS A 506 25.05 13.34 -3.83
CA HIS A 506 25.63 12.15 -3.23
C HIS A 506 24.74 10.91 -3.45
N ILE A 507 23.43 11.05 -3.19
CA ILE A 507 22.49 9.96 -3.40
C ILE A 507 22.47 9.51 -4.87
N SER A 508 22.35 10.45 -5.82
CA SER A 508 22.21 10.10 -7.24
C SER A 508 23.51 9.55 -7.84
N ASN A 509 24.66 10.15 -7.52
CA ASN A 509 25.93 9.84 -8.16
C ASN A 509 26.65 8.64 -7.53
N THR A 510 26.33 8.32 -6.28
CA THR A 510 27.00 7.26 -5.52
C THR A 510 26.01 6.16 -5.12
N LEU A 511 25.13 6.44 -4.19
CA LEU A 511 24.28 5.41 -3.59
C LEU A 511 23.31 4.77 -4.60
N TYR A 512 22.63 5.57 -5.40
CA TYR A 512 21.64 5.04 -6.36
C TYR A 512 22.30 4.25 -7.50
N ARG A 513 23.47 4.69 -7.95
CA ARG A 513 24.27 3.93 -8.93
C ARG A 513 24.70 2.57 -8.37
N ASP A 514 25.25 2.55 -7.15
CA ASP A 514 25.73 1.33 -6.52
C ASP A 514 24.56 0.39 -6.16
N TYR A 515 23.40 0.97 -5.78
CA TYR A 515 22.14 0.25 -5.60
C TYR A 515 21.72 -0.48 -6.88
N LEU A 516 21.70 0.20 -8.03
CA LEU A 516 21.30 -0.42 -9.29
C LEU A 516 22.26 -1.56 -9.70
N VAL A 517 23.57 -1.39 -9.50
CA VAL A 517 24.55 -2.44 -9.80
C VAL A 517 24.35 -3.66 -8.90
N THR A 518 24.18 -3.45 -7.60
CA THR A 518 24.01 -4.57 -6.65
C THR A 518 22.64 -5.23 -6.78
N LEU A 519 21.59 -4.49 -7.10
CA LEU A 519 20.27 -5.02 -7.41
C LEU A 519 20.31 -5.92 -8.65
N HIS A 520 20.94 -5.46 -9.73
CA HIS A 520 21.08 -6.25 -10.95
C HIS A 520 21.79 -7.59 -10.72
N ASN A 521 22.86 -7.60 -9.91
CA ASN A 521 23.53 -8.83 -9.53
C ASN A 521 22.63 -9.75 -8.69
N LEU A 522 21.86 -9.17 -7.77
CA LEU A 522 20.92 -9.91 -6.94
C LEU A 522 19.82 -10.55 -7.78
N ASP A 523 19.20 -9.79 -8.71
CA ASP A 523 18.12 -10.28 -9.58
C ASP A 523 18.56 -11.50 -10.40
N SER A 524 19.79 -11.50 -10.93
CA SER A 524 20.33 -12.64 -11.66
C SER A 524 20.40 -13.92 -10.81
N ILE A 525 20.80 -13.79 -9.55
CA ILE A 525 20.89 -14.93 -8.63
C ILE A 525 19.51 -15.35 -8.14
N GLN A 526 18.60 -14.41 -7.91
CA GLN A 526 17.22 -14.71 -7.56
C GLN A 526 16.50 -15.51 -8.65
N GLN A 527 16.74 -15.21 -9.92
CA GLN A 527 16.19 -16.01 -11.02
C GLN A 527 16.65 -17.48 -10.93
N GLN A 528 17.94 -17.71 -10.69
CA GLN A 528 18.48 -19.05 -10.51
C GLN A 528 17.92 -19.74 -9.26
N TYR A 529 17.76 -19.00 -8.16
CA TYR A 529 17.17 -19.51 -6.92
C TYR A 529 15.73 -19.98 -7.13
N PHE A 530 14.90 -19.20 -7.81
CA PHE A 530 13.53 -19.63 -8.14
C PHE A 530 13.50 -20.82 -9.08
N THR A 531 14.42 -20.92 -10.06
CA THR A 531 14.55 -22.09 -10.91
C THR A 531 14.84 -23.35 -10.08
N CYS A 532 15.80 -23.26 -9.16
CA CYS A 532 16.15 -24.35 -8.23
C CYS A 532 14.97 -24.70 -7.30
N LEU A 533 14.26 -23.70 -6.80
CA LEU A 533 13.11 -23.88 -5.92
C LEU A 533 11.95 -24.58 -6.63
N PHE A 534 11.69 -24.29 -7.90
CA PHE A 534 10.72 -25.00 -8.73
C PHE A 534 11.10 -26.46 -8.94
N GLU A 535 12.38 -26.73 -9.22
CA GLU A 535 12.87 -28.11 -9.35
C GLU A 535 12.73 -28.89 -8.03
N TYR A 536 12.90 -28.21 -6.89
CA TYR A 536 12.81 -28.81 -5.56
C TYR A 536 11.35 -29.03 -5.07
N LYS A 537 10.50 -28.01 -5.17
CA LYS A 537 9.11 -28.04 -4.63
C LYS A 537 8.06 -28.45 -5.68
N GLY A 538 8.42 -28.50 -6.95
CA GLY A 538 7.48 -28.61 -8.06
C GLY A 538 6.76 -27.29 -8.35
N GLN A 539 5.87 -27.29 -9.35
CA GLN A 539 5.20 -26.10 -9.84
C GLN A 539 4.08 -25.53 -8.93
N LYS A 540 3.89 -26.08 -7.72
CA LYS A 540 2.86 -25.67 -6.77
C LYS A 540 3.35 -24.57 -5.82
N LEU A 541 3.88 -23.49 -6.37
CA LEU A 541 4.32 -22.32 -5.60
C LEU A 541 3.42 -21.13 -5.89
N ALA A 542 2.81 -20.56 -4.84
CA ALA A 542 2.09 -19.29 -4.99
C ALA A 542 3.08 -18.17 -5.31
N PRO A 543 2.93 -17.42 -6.40
CA PRO A 543 3.88 -16.34 -6.69
C PRO A 543 3.72 -15.18 -5.71
N ASP A 544 4.84 -14.50 -5.43
CA ASP A 544 4.80 -13.27 -4.67
C ASP A 544 3.89 -12.23 -5.32
N ALA A 545 3.23 -11.44 -4.48
CA ALA A 545 2.36 -10.37 -4.95
C ALA A 545 3.17 -9.26 -5.63
N ASN A 546 2.59 -8.67 -6.69
CA ASN A 546 3.20 -7.63 -7.51
C ASN A 546 2.16 -6.68 -8.11
N ARG A 547 1.10 -6.37 -7.36
CA ARG A 547 -0.03 -5.51 -7.76
C ARG A 547 -0.93 -6.07 -8.86
N THR A 548 -0.79 -7.35 -9.19
CA THR A 548 -1.71 -8.06 -10.07
C THR A 548 -2.82 -8.73 -9.27
N MET A 549 -3.92 -9.11 -9.95
CA MET A 549 -5.05 -9.77 -9.30
C MET A 549 -4.64 -11.10 -8.70
N ARG A 550 -5.05 -11.34 -7.44
CA ARG A 550 -4.76 -12.55 -6.67
C ARG A 550 -6.00 -13.06 -5.94
N VAL A 551 -5.95 -14.34 -5.64
CA VAL A 551 -6.90 -15.03 -4.78
C VAL A 551 -6.17 -15.56 -3.56
N SER A 552 -6.73 -15.35 -2.39
CA SER A 552 -6.37 -16.05 -1.16
C SER A 552 -7.62 -16.63 -0.52
N PHE A 553 -7.48 -17.73 0.20
CA PHE A 553 -8.59 -18.39 0.89
C PHE A 553 -8.18 -18.75 2.32
N GLY A 554 -9.16 -18.98 3.15
CA GLY A 554 -9.00 -19.31 4.55
C GLY A 554 -10.34 -19.52 5.23
N ASN A 555 -10.35 -19.48 6.55
CA ASN A 555 -11.53 -19.68 7.36
C ASN A 555 -11.63 -18.61 8.45
N VAL A 556 -12.84 -18.31 8.89
CA VAL A 556 -13.09 -17.42 10.03
C VAL A 556 -12.69 -18.14 11.31
N LEU A 557 -11.53 -17.79 11.88
CA LEU A 557 -10.99 -18.50 13.04
C LEU A 557 -10.47 -17.54 14.13
N PRO A 558 -10.69 -17.89 15.42
CA PRO A 558 -10.02 -17.25 16.54
C PRO A 558 -8.51 -17.51 16.47
N TYR A 559 -7.71 -16.77 17.27
CA TYR A 559 -6.27 -17.02 17.39
C TYR A 559 -5.75 -16.71 18.79
N LYS A 560 -4.64 -17.36 19.15
CA LYS A 560 -3.96 -17.14 20.42
C LYS A 560 -2.78 -16.18 20.21
N THR A 561 -2.68 -15.15 21.05
CA THR A 561 -1.57 -14.19 21.03
C THR A 561 -0.55 -14.44 22.14
N ALA A 562 -1.00 -14.94 23.28
CA ALA A 562 -0.16 -15.22 24.44
C ALA A 562 -0.78 -16.37 25.25
N ASP A 563 -0.13 -16.77 26.33
CA ASP A 563 -0.70 -17.71 27.30
C ASP A 563 -2.02 -17.17 27.86
N ALA A 564 -3.04 -18.02 27.88
CA ALA A 564 -4.41 -17.70 28.33
C ALA A 564 -5.12 -16.55 27.55
N VAL A 565 -4.55 -16.02 26.45
CA VAL A 565 -5.16 -14.95 25.63
C VAL A 565 -5.60 -15.51 24.29
N THR A 566 -6.91 -15.55 24.06
CA THR A 566 -7.50 -15.92 22.77
C THR A 566 -8.42 -14.82 22.30
N TYR A 567 -8.17 -14.32 21.09
CA TYR A 567 -9.08 -13.40 20.43
C TYR A 567 -10.17 -14.17 19.65
N TYR A 568 -11.42 -13.77 19.86
CA TYR A 568 -12.52 -14.22 19.01
C TYR A 568 -12.37 -13.68 17.59
N SER A 569 -12.98 -14.39 16.64
CA SER A 569 -12.92 -14.04 15.23
C SER A 569 -13.93 -12.96 14.79
N GLN A 570 -14.81 -12.50 15.67
CA GLN A 570 -15.83 -11.49 15.34
C GLN A 570 -15.94 -10.47 16.44
N THR A 571 -16.23 -9.22 16.06
CA THR A 571 -16.54 -8.10 16.96
C THR A 571 -18.00 -7.68 16.78
N THR A 572 -18.54 -6.98 17.76
CA THR A 572 -19.94 -6.60 17.80
C THR A 572 -20.13 -5.13 18.13
N SER A 573 -21.34 -4.63 17.94
CA SER A 573 -21.75 -3.27 18.31
C SER A 573 -21.47 -2.92 19.78
N TYR A 574 -21.48 -3.92 20.67
CA TYR A 574 -21.11 -3.74 22.07
C TYR A 574 -19.67 -3.23 22.24
N GLY A 575 -18.73 -3.69 21.39
CA GLY A 575 -17.35 -3.20 21.45
C GLY A 575 -17.18 -1.74 21.02
N ILE A 576 -18.05 -1.21 20.15
CA ILE A 576 -18.08 0.23 19.84
C ILE A 576 -18.43 1.01 21.10
N GLN A 577 -19.48 0.59 21.82
CA GLN A 577 -19.95 1.23 23.06
C GLN A 577 -18.90 1.13 24.18
N GLN A 578 -18.24 -0.03 24.33
CA GLN A 578 -17.16 -0.21 25.31
C GLN A 578 -15.94 0.70 25.07
N LYS A 579 -15.58 0.89 23.80
CA LYS A 579 -14.44 1.73 23.42
C LYS A 579 -14.76 3.23 23.47
N TRP A 580 -16.04 3.61 23.51
CA TRP A 580 -16.40 5.02 23.50
C TRP A 580 -15.70 5.78 24.63
N ASN A 581 -14.98 6.83 24.29
CA ASN A 581 -14.27 7.66 25.25
C ASN A 581 -14.18 9.09 24.72
N SER A 582 -14.73 10.04 25.45
CA SER A 582 -14.73 11.45 25.06
C SER A 582 -13.33 12.09 25.08
N SER A 583 -12.39 11.53 25.87
CA SER A 583 -11.01 12.03 25.96
C SER A 583 -10.11 11.47 24.84
N VAL A 584 -10.47 10.32 24.24
CA VAL A 584 -9.72 9.70 23.13
C VAL A 584 -10.47 9.96 21.83
N LYS A 585 -9.93 10.84 20.98
CA LYS A 585 -10.61 11.27 19.75
C LYS A 585 -10.94 10.12 18.81
N ASP A 586 -10.06 9.14 18.70
CA ASP A 586 -10.20 7.97 17.83
C ASP A 586 -11.41 7.08 18.22
N TYR A 587 -11.91 7.19 19.46
CA TYR A 587 -13.07 6.42 19.97
C TYR A 587 -14.35 7.22 20.07
N ARG A 588 -14.37 8.44 19.54
CA ARG A 588 -15.61 9.23 19.47
C ARG A 588 -16.45 8.80 18.28
N TYR A 589 -17.75 8.72 18.48
CA TYR A 589 -18.72 8.56 17.39
C TYR A 589 -19.92 9.49 17.60
N ASN A 590 -20.75 9.65 16.58
CA ASN A 590 -21.82 10.65 16.62
C ASN A 590 -23.09 10.14 17.32
N ALA A 591 -23.93 11.10 17.76
CA ALA A 591 -25.14 10.82 18.50
C ALA A 591 -26.16 9.96 17.72
N ARG A 592 -26.17 10.02 16.37
CA ARG A 592 -27.07 9.20 15.54
C ARG A 592 -26.70 7.72 15.64
N LEU A 593 -25.42 7.38 15.53
CA LEU A 593 -24.96 5.99 15.70
C LEU A 593 -25.26 5.52 17.13
N ASP A 594 -24.99 6.37 18.13
CA ASP A 594 -25.26 6.06 19.54
C ASP A 594 -26.73 5.68 19.75
N SER A 595 -27.66 6.54 19.27
CA SER A 595 -29.11 6.30 19.38
C SER A 595 -29.52 4.96 18.72
N LEU A 596 -29.01 4.66 17.52
CA LEU A 596 -29.31 3.41 16.81
C LEU A 596 -28.79 2.17 17.56
N LEU A 597 -27.59 2.25 18.17
CA LEU A 597 -27.00 1.17 18.93
C LEU A 597 -27.71 0.94 20.27
N GLN A 598 -28.03 2.01 21.00
CA GLN A 598 -28.74 1.91 22.29
C GLN A 598 -30.17 1.36 22.14
N GLN A 599 -30.86 1.77 21.07
CA GLN A 599 -32.20 1.30 20.74
C GLN A 599 -32.24 -0.03 20.01
N LYS A 600 -31.09 -0.63 19.72
CA LYS A 600 -30.92 -1.88 18.95
C LYS A 600 -31.69 -1.85 17.61
N GLN A 601 -31.68 -0.70 16.93
CA GLN A 601 -32.35 -0.53 15.64
C GLN A 601 -31.55 -1.15 14.49
N TYR A 602 -31.27 -2.45 14.58
CA TYR A 602 -30.43 -3.17 13.64
C TYR A 602 -31.14 -3.64 12.36
N GLY A 603 -32.48 -3.49 12.28
CA GLY A 603 -33.27 -3.97 11.15
C GLY A 603 -33.25 -5.50 11.04
N SER A 604 -33.24 -5.99 9.82
CA SER A 604 -33.17 -7.44 9.53
C SER A 604 -31.77 -8.04 9.75
N TYR A 605 -30.77 -7.22 10.08
CA TYR A 605 -29.36 -7.67 10.15
C TYR A 605 -29.00 -8.29 11.50
N SER A 606 -29.77 -8.05 12.53
CA SER A 606 -29.66 -8.72 13.83
C SER A 606 -30.85 -8.42 14.74
N ASN A 607 -31.18 -9.37 15.62
CA ASN A 607 -32.22 -9.19 16.63
C ASN A 607 -31.66 -8.65 17.97
N ASP A 608 -30.41 -8.92 18.27
CA ASP A 608 -29.82 -8.54 19.58
C ASP A 608 -28.46 -7.86 19.47
N THR A 609 -27.56 -8.39 18.67
CA THR A 609 -26.17 -7.90 18.61
C THR A 609 -25.70 -7.82 17.17
N LEU A 610 -25.41 -6.61 16.67
CA LEU A 610 -24.91 -6.40 15.34
C LEU A 610 -23.42 -6.78 15.26
N TYR A 611 -23.04 -7.63 14.32
CA TYR A 611 -21.63 -7.92 14.01
C TYR A 611 -21.00 -6.81 13.19
N ILE A 612 -19.77 -6.43 13.56
CA ILE A 612 -19.07 -5.26 13.00
C ILE A 612 -17.92 -5.68 12.09
N ASN A 613 -16.94 -6.40 12.64
CA ASN A 613 -15.79 -6.86 11.88
C ASN A 613 -15.53 -8.35 12.18
N PHE A 614 -14.84 -9.01 11.25
CA PHE A 614 -14.37 -10.37 11.46
C PHE A 614 -12.94 -10.57 10.99
N ALA A 615 -12.29 -11.57 11.58
CA ALA A 615 -10.93 -11.99 11.29
C ALA A 615 -10.92 -13.38 10.67
N ALA A 616 -10.13 -13.58 9.62
CA ALA A 616 -9.99 -14.85 8.92
C ALA A 616 -8.52 -15.14 8.57
N THR A 617 -8.25 -16.38 8.15
CA THR A 617 -6.89 -16.85 7.84
C THR A 617 -6.47 -16.60 6.39
N ASN A 618 -7.06 -15.60 5.72
CA ASN A 618 -6.66 -15.27 4.37
C ASN A 618 -5.30 -14.55 4.37
N HIS A 619 -4.39 -15.01 3.53
CA HIS A 619 -3.15 -14.28 3.28
C HIS A 619 -3.45 -13.02 2.48
N THR A 620 -3.22 -11.84 3.07
CA THR A 620 -3.40 -10.53 2.44
C THR A 620 -2.14 -9.67 2.60
N SER A 621 -2.00 -8.64 1.78
CA SER A 621 -0.94 -7.63 1.85
C SER A 621 -1.51 -6.25 1.60
N GLY A 622 -0.72 -5.20 1.74
CA GLY A 622 -1.11 -3.86 1.29
C GLY A 622 -1.64 -3.92 -0.15
N GLY A 623 -2.71 -3.16 -0.47
CA GLY A 623 -3.41 -3.27 -1.75
C GLY A 623 -4.65 -4.17 -1.72
N ASN A 624 -4.74 -5.13 -0.79
CA ASN A 624 -5.99 -5.85 -0.52
C ASN A 624 -7.04 -5.01 0.22
N SER A 625 -6.74 -3.79 0.59
CA SER A 625 -7.73 -2.83 1.08
C SER A 625 -8.85 -2.67 0.05
N GLY A 626 -10.13 -2.89 0.47
CA GLY A 626 -11.30 -2.87 -0.40
C GLY A 626 -11.53 -4.16 -1.21
N SER A 627 -10.72 -5.20 -1.00
CA SER A 627 -10.98 -6.50 -1.62
C SER A 627 -12.27 -7.11 -1.08
N PRO A 628 -13.21 -7.55 -1.94
CA PRO A 628 -14.38 -8.30 -1.50
C PRO A 628 -13.95 -9.60 -0.84
N VAL A 629 -14.63 -9.93 0.27
CA VAL A 629 -14.56 -11.24 0.92
C VAL A 629 -15.80 -12.03 0.54
N LEU A 630 -15.56 -13.22 0.02
CA LEU A 630 -16.59 -14.08 -0.57
C LEU A 630 -16.73 -15.37 0.23
N ASN A 631 -17.94 -15.90 0.35
CA ASN A 631 -18.20 -17.19 0.97
C ASN A 631 -17.88 -18.39 0.03
N ALA A 632 -18.17 -19.60 0.47
CA ALA A 632 -17.93 -20.81 -0.29
C ALA A 632 -18.58 -20.84 -1.69
N TYR A 633 -19.64 -20.08 -1.89
CA TYR A 633 -20.40 -20.00 -3.13
C TYR A 633 -20.06 -18.78 -4.00
N GLY A 634 -19.14 -17.93 -3.55
CA GLY A 634 -18.73 -16.71 -4.25
C GLY A 634 -19.62 -15.49 -3.96
N ASN A 635 -20.47 -15.56 -2.92
CA ASN A 635 -21.32 -14.45 -2.52
C ASN A 635 -20.55 -13.50 -1.57
N PHE A 636 -20.82 -12.21 -1.66
CA PHE A 636 -20.20 -11.17 -0.86
C PHE A 636 -20.68 -11.24 0.60
N ILE A 637 -19.74 -11.37 1.53
CA ILE A 637 -19.96 -11.47 2.98
C ILE A 637 -19.22 -10.43 3.79
N GLY A 638 -18.37 -9.62 3.17
CA GLY A 638 -17.61 -8.57 3.84
C GLY A 638 -16.54 -7.94 2.96
N LEU A 639 -15.86 -6.94 3.50
CA LEU A 639 -14.87 -6.14 2.82
C LEU A 639 -13.56 -6.12 3.60
N ASN A 640 -12.49 -6.65 3.02
CA ASN A 640 -11.17 -6.65 3.65
C ASN A 640 -10.61 -5.23 3.76
N PHE A 641 -10.07 -4.86 4.93
CA PHE A 641 -9.48 -3.53 5.12
C PHE A 641 -8.14 -3.51 5.86
N ASP A 642 -7.81 -4.54 6.67
CA ASP A 642 -6.60 -4.52 7.48
C ASP A 642 -6.09 -5.94 7.77
N ARG A 643 -5.00 -6.02 8.54
CA ARG A 643 -4.44 -7.24 9.16
C ARG A 643 -4.21 -6.99 10.65
N ASN A 644 -4.16 -8.06 11.45
CA ASN A 644 -3.71 -7.95 12.84
C ASN A 644 -2.21 -7.70 12.92
N LYS A 645 -1.74 -7.20 14.06
CA LYS A 645 -0.34 -6.86 14.32
C LYS A 645 0.61 -8.02 14.03
N GLU A 646 0.27 -9.21 14.49
CA GLU A 646 1.05 -10.44 14.27
C GLU A 646 1.14 -10.78 12.77
N GLY A 647 0.09 -10.46 12.02
CA GLY A 647 -0.01 -10.70 10.58
C GLY A 647 0.76 -9.71 9.70
N THR A 648 1.32 -8.62 10.25
CA THR A 648 2.08 -7.65 9.44
C THR A 648 3.33 -8.28 8.82
N MET A 649 3.90 -9.32 9.44
CA MET A 649 5.04 -10.09 8.91
C MET A 649 4.66 -10.99 7.72
N SER A 650 3.38 -11.18 7.41
CA SER A 650 2.92 -12.10 6.35
C SER A 650 3.42 -11.74 4.95
N ASP A 651 4.01 -10.55 4.79
CA ASP A 651 4.71 -10.19 3.56
C ASP A 651 5.99 -11.03 3.35
N PHE A 652 6.60 -11.55 4.44
CA PHE A 652 7.75 -12.48 4.43
C PHE A 652 7.34 -13.92 4.71
N TYR A 653 6.52 -14.13 5.73
CA TYR A 653 6.10 -15.44 6.16
C TYR A 653 4.65 -15.40 6.68
N PHE A 654 3.76 -16.15 6.04
CA PHE A 654 2.38 -16.29 6.48
C PHE A 654 2.25 -17.48 7.43
N ASP A 655 1.86 -17.22 8.68
CA ASP A 655 1.59 -18.25 9.69
C ASP A 655 0.09 -18.27 10.04
N GLU A 656 -0.58 -19.36 9.67
CA GLU A 656 -2.02 -19.53 9.90
C GLU A 656 -2.41 -19.56 11.39
N GLN A 657 -1.46 -19.80 12.30
CA GLN A 657 -1.75 -19.85 13.73
C GLN A 657 -2.19 -18.49 14.27
N PHE A 658 -1.62 -17.39 13.75
CA PHE A 658 -1.89 -16.06 14.28
C PHE A 658 -1.97 -14.93 13.25
N CYS A 659 -1.61 -15.13 11.98
CA CYS A 659 -1.87 -14.13 10.94
C CYS A 659 -3.38 -14.10 10.62
N ARG A 660 -3.98 -12.92 10.69
CA ARG A 660 -5.38 -12.69 10.35
C ARG A 660 -5.52 -11.47 9.47
N ASN A 661 -6.29 -11.59 8.40
CA ASN A 661 -6.88 -10.44 7.75
C ASN A 661 -8.14 -10.00 8.51
N ILE A 662 -8.47 -8.72 8.41
CA ILE A 662 -9.59 -8.10 9.11
C ILE A 662 -10.53 -7.49 8.09
N SER A 663 -11.83 -7.79 8.24
CA SER A 663 -12.86 -7.41 7.26
C SER A 663 -14.07 -6.77 7.94
N VAL A 664 -14.69 -5.81 7.25
CA VAL A 664 -16.01 -5.28 7.65
C VAL A 664 -17.06 -6.34 7.33
N ASP A 665 -17.91 -6.67 8.31
CA ASP A 665 -19.01 -7.60 8.12
C ASP A 665 -20.08 -6.98 7.22
N VAL A 666 -20.62 -7.75 6.29
CA VAL A 666 -21.65 -7.30 5.36
C VAL A 666 -22.88 -6.74 6.07
N ARG A 667 -23.25 -7.32 7.22
CA ARG A 667 -24.39 -6.86 8.05
C ARG A 667 -24.19 -5.43 8.54
N TYR A 668 -22.95 -5.06 8.92
CA TYR A 668 -22.65 -3.70 9.32
C TYR A 668 -22.65 -2.72 8.14
N ILE A 669 -22.17 -3.16 6.97
CA ILE A 669 -22.26 -2.36 5.74
C ILE A 669 -23.72 -2.04 5.41
N LEU A 670 -24.57 -3.07 5.39
CA LEU A 670 -26.00 -2.91 5.08
C LEU A 670 -26.73 -2.07 6.14
N PHE A 671 -26.42 -2.26 7.43
CA PHE A 671 -26.92 -1.40 8.52
C PHE A 671 -26.53 0.06 8.29
N CYS A 672 -25.30 0.34 7.91
CA CYS A 672 -24.85 1.70 7.63
C CYS A 672 -25.61 2.33 6.46
N ILE A 673 -25.86 1.57 5.39
CA ILE A 673 -26.63 2.04 4.23
C ILE A 673 -28.10 2.29 4.60
N GLU A 674 -28.77 1.31 5.25
CA GLU A 674 -30.19 1.36 5.52
C GLU A 674 -30.54 2.26 6.73
N LYS A 675 -30.00 1.90 7.91
CA LYS A 675 -30.44 2.54 9.17
C LYS A 675 -29.71 3.84 9.46
N TYR A 676 -28.42 3.88 9.17
CA TYR A 676 -27.65 5.10 9.37
C TYR A 676 -27.84 6.09 8.21
N GLY A 677 -27.71 5.63 6.96
CA GLY A 677 -27.77 6.45 5.75
C GLY A 677 -29.17 6.75 5.25
N ASN A 678 -30.19 5.93 5.59
CA ASN A 678 -31.54 5.93 4.99
C ASN A 678 -31.49 5.82 3.44
N ALA A 679 -30.44 5.22 2.89
CA ALA A 679 -30.17 5.16 1.45
C ALA A 679 -30.81 3.90 0.83
N TYR A 680 -32.15 3.82 0.89
CA TYR A 680 -32.91 2.68 0.38
C TYR A 680 -32.79 2.45 -1.12
N ASN A 681 -32.55 3.54 -1.88
CA ASN A 681 -32.30 3.47 -3.31
C ASN A 681 -31.06 2.61 -3.64
N ILE A 682 -30.04 2.64 -2.79
CA ILE A 682 -28.84 1.81 -2.96
C ILE A 682 -29.18 0.32 -2.74
N LEU A 683 -29.99 0.00 -1.71
CA LEU A 683 -30.39 -1.38 -1.42
C LEU A 683 -31.24 -1.98 -2.54
N GLN A 684 -32.04 -1.19 -3.25
CA GLN A 684 -32.91 -1.62 -4.34
C GLN A 684 -32.15 -2.12 -5.57
N GLU A 685 -30.89 -1.71 -5.75
CA GLU A 685 -30.07 -2.18 -6.87
C GLU A 685 -29.18 -3.38 -6.52
N LEU A 686 -29.16 -3.82 -5.24
CA LEU A 686 -28.36 -4.95 -4.77
C LEU A 686 -29.07 -6.28 -5.00
N GLU A 687 -28.32 -7.29 -5.39
CA GLU A 687 -28.81 -8.66 -5.49
C GLU A 687 -28.49 -9.43 -4.24
N PHE A 688 -29.50 -10.00 -3.61
CA PHE A 688 -29.37 -10.83 -2.41
C PHE A 688 -29.53 -12.30 -2.73
N VAL A 689 -28.87 -13.17 -1.96
CA VAL A 689 -29.10 -14.62 -2.02
C VAL A 689 -30.55 -14.90 -1.61
N ASN A 690 -31.28 -15.61 -2.46
CA ASN A 690 -32.62 -16.11 -2.13
C ASN A 690 -32.48 -17.28 -1.17
N HIS A 691 -33.15 -17.26 -0.02
CA HIS A 691 -33.19 -18.27 1.00
C HIS A 691 -34.55 -19.01 0.98
#